data_89483ce162eb2c16d5f84930c3d3e7bf
#
_entry.id   89483ce162eb2c16d5f84930c3d3e7bf
#
_cell.length_a   1.000
_cell.length_b   1.000
_cell.length_c   1.000
_cell.angle_alpha   90.00
_cell.angle_beta   90.00
_cell.angle_gamma   90.00
#
_symmetry.space_group_name_H-M   'P 1'
#
loop_
_entity.id
_entity.type
_entity.pdbx_description
1 polymer ?
#
loop_
_entity_poly.entity_id
_entity_poly.type
_entity_poly.pdbx_seq_one_letter_code
_entity_poly.pdbx_strand_id
1 'polypeptide(L)'
;MKQKSLCCVIALLLCFSCLATGCSHDKNKGGNTSSGSSSNSVSSENNSSSDSSGDSSQPQEESKPSSENTTSVSDGSSSTGGSTDKNVQINYTPIDDVNIVVPNGAKSTQKWTATDIVLNAKKTYGNPYTEQAINCQFTGPQGQKMTVPGFWDGGQKWVIRFAPPVVGKWTYTVSAADTADAGLHKISGELYCTKYTGNLDIYKHGFLRVSNDKRSMTHRDGTPFFWLADTHWMGLSHREHLYDSNDKRFPSMFKGMVDVRAKQGYTVYQMNFFLSESGDNGYINGEPATWNEGGRVWTDNKKWESPNTKFFSNCDERIQYVAKNGLVSALGLDWDPYAYSDYTVSAYKAIARYIVARYSAYPIIWNTCGEARMNSPYWAEVARYIDKIDPYQHPTTLHSGVETTDFGYKSDEYRGEDWFDFVMLQTGHVKSLTFDILNSWKNKYNRTATLPFLEGEACYEGIAKVPKNLTRKMAYTSIMCGSFGYSYGAEGIWNAIWDENDTFQLWGAKPVPWYKAIDGENGAQMKYLKQIFTSVPWWELKPYNSIISWYKQPGTASDPLLKSNSDRTSIMIYYPIQEKPISYDFIGTISRLNPKHTYDAKWVNPRDGKTTTAAAKFKPNSDGEWKTPAPPSNTEDWVLLINDRVRPNMKNAKIIAASYENGSYPYVTGEAELPEIKGA
;
A
#
# COMPACT_ATOMS: atom_id res chain seq x y z
N MET A 1 -24.17 26.41 -4.92
CA MET A 1 -24.06 25.28 -5.83
C MET A 1 -23.25 25.53 -7.10
N LYS A 2 -23.36 26.65 -7.79
CA LYS A 2 -22.58 26.92 -9.03
C LYS A 2 -21.10 27.28 -8.84
N GLN A 3 -20.67 27.64 -7.66
CA GLN A 3 -19.29 28.10 -7.38
C GLN A 3 -18.34 26.96 -7.02
N LYS A 4 -18.83 25.86 -6.50
CA LYS A 4 -18.00 24.70 -6.14
C LYS A 4 -17.67 23.78 -7.34
N SER A 5 -18.59 23.65 -8.30
CA SER A 5 -18.31 22.96 -9.58
C SER A 5 -17.22 23.64 -10.40
N LEU A 6 -17.07 24.96 -10.26
CA LEU A 6 -16.06 25.72 -10.99
C LEU A 6 -14.64 25.48 -10.45
N CYS A 7 -14.49 25.23 -9.15
CA CYS A 7 -13.17 24.94 -8.57
C CYS A 7 -12.62 23.58 -9.00
N CYS A 8 -13.45 22.54 -9.12
CA CYS A 8 -13.00 21.22 -9.59
C CYS A 8 -12.63 21.24 -11.08
N VAL A 9 -13.36 21.99 -11.88
CA VAL A 9 -13.04 22.17 -13.32
C VAL A 9 -11.77 23.02 -13.49
N ILE A 10 -11.50 23.98 -12.60
CA ILE A 10 -10.29 24.81 -12.64
C ILE A 10 -9.05 23.99 -12.20
N ALA A 11 -9.16 23.09 -11.22
CA ALA A 11 -8.06 22.21 -10.83
C ALA A 11 -7.70 21.22 -11.95
N LEU A 12 -8.68 20.68 -12.67
CA LEU A 12 -8.44 19.86 -13.86
C LEU A 12 -7.86 20.70 -15.04
N LEU A 13 -8.27 21.95 -15.21
CA LEU A 13 -7.79 22.85 -16.26
C LEU A 13 -6.37 23.39 -16.00
N LEU A 14 -5.94 23.55 -14.75
CA LEU A 14 -4.57 23.96 -14.40
C LEU A 14 -3.53 22.85 -14.64
N CYS A 15 -3.90 21.58 -14.51
CA CYS A 15 -3.05 20.48 -14.99
C CYS A 15 -2.90 20.48 -16.52
N PHE A 16 -3.85 21.04 -17.27
CA PHE A 16 -3.79 21.16 -18.73
C PHE A 16 -2.95 22.35 -19.20
N SER A 17 -2.87 23.45 -18.44
CA SER A 17 -2.13 24.66 -18.85
C SER A 17 -0.62 24.53 -18.78
N CYS A 18 -0.08 23.60 -17.98
CA CYS A 18 1.36 23.28 -17.99
C CYS A 18 1.80 22.41 -19.18
N LEU A 19 0.88 21.85 -19.94
CA LEU A 19 1.17 21.04 -21.13
C LEU A 19 1.14 21.81 -22.46
N ALA A 20 0.72 23.10 -22.45
CA ALA A 20 0.53 23.89 -23.67
C ALA A 20 1.67 24.86 -24.00
N THR A 21 2.73 24.96 -23.20
CA THR A 21 3.88 25.86 -23.47
C THR A 21 5.18 25.14 -23.86
N GLY A 22 5.06 24.09 -24.62
CA GLY A 22 6.21 23.39 -25.21
C GLY A 22 6.07 23.22 -26.72
N CYS A 23 6.78 24.02 -27.49
CA CYS A 23 7.08 23.86 -28.92
C CYS A 23 6.10 24.41 -29.95
N SER A 24 6.45 25.59 -30.45
CA SER A 24 6.46 25.79 -31.90
C SER A 24 7.52 26.83 -32.29
N HIS A 25 8.63 26.32 -32.76
CA HIS A 25 9.50 27.03 -33.69
C HIS A 25 9.11 26.50 -35.07
N ASP A 26 8.57 27.31 -35.92
CA ASP A 26 8.98 27.31 -37.30
C ASP A 26 8.70 28.62 -38.07
N LYS A 27 9.61 28.85 -38.96
CA LYS A 27 9.96 29.98 -39.77
C LYS A 27 8.88 30.43 -40.77
N ASN A 28 8.70 31.70 -41.02
CA ASN A 28 9.28 32.43 -42.18
C ASN A 28 8.49 33.70 -42.57
N LYS A 29 9.34 34.74 -42.85
CA LYS A 29 9.23 35.80 -43.86
C LYS A 29 8.19 36.93 -43.74
N GLY A 30 8.75 38.11 -43.52
CA GLY A 30 8.70 39.18 -44.55
C GLY A 30 7.80 40.37 -44.25
N GLY A 31 8.42 41.56 -44.14
CA GLY A 31 7.80 42.80 -44.56
C GLY A 31 7.71 43.93 -43.55
N ASN A 32 8.77 44.69 -43.51
CA ASN A 32 8.90 46.19 -43.40
C ASN A 32 7.65 47.01 -43.03
N THR A 33 7.75 47.89 -42.02
CA THR A 33 8.01 49.36 -42.11
C THR A 33 7.69 50.03 -40.78
N SER A 34 8.69 50.65 -40.25
CA SER A 34 8.90 52.05 -39.83
C SER A 34 8.09 52.70 -38.70
N SER A 35 8.88 53.36 -37.88
CA SER A 35 8.70 54.60 -37.12
C SER A 35 7.97 54.45 -35.75
N GLY A 36 8.44 54.98 -34.69
CA GLY A 36 9.50 55.86 -34.33
C GLY A 36 9.34 56.25 -32.86
N SER A 37 10.48 56.52 -32.25
CA SER A 37 10.79 57.50 -31.19
C SER A 37 9.91 57.51 -29.95
N SER A 38 10.36 57.65 -28.80
CA SER A 38 11.52 58.20 -28.10
C SER A 38 11.22 58.20 -26.62
N SER A 39 12.16 57.75 -25.84
CA SER A 39 13.03 58.53 -24.92
C SER A 39 12.54 58.81 -23.50
N ASN A 40 13.52 58.52 -22.66
CA ASN A 40 13.96 59.16 -21.41
C ASN A 40 13.35 58.63 -20.13
N SER A 41 14.13 57.98 -19.31
CA SER A 41 15.34 58.24 -18.52
C SER A 41 15.09 58.96 -17.20
N VAL A 42 15.91 58.58 -16.25
CA VAL A 42 16.41 59.25 -15.05
C VAL A 42 15.83 58.70 -13.74
N SER A 43 16.51 57.83 -13.06
CA SER A 43 17.63 57.88 -12.07
C SER A 43 17.28 58.57 -10.74
N SER A 44 17.63 57.92 -9.76
CA SER A 44 18.62 58.10 -8.66
C SER A 44 18.00 58.07 -7.27
N GLU A 45 18.59 57.27 -6.48
CA GLU A 45 19.51 57.48 -5.34
C GLU A 45 18.82 57.83 -4.01
N ASN A 46 19.09 57.08 -3.05
CA ASN A 46 20.11 56.96 -2.03
C ASN A 46 19.68 57.27 -0.58
N ASN A 47 20.21 56.46 0.29
CA ASN A 47 20.74 56.72 1.64
C ASN A 47 19.76 56.81 2.82
N SER A 48 19.97 56.14 3.84
CA SER A 48 21.02 55.64 4.72
C SER A 48 20.62 55.81 6.18
N SER A 49 21.04 54.86 6.98
CA SER A 49 21.57 54.97 8.36
C SER A 49 20.57 55.34 9.48
N SER A 50 20.61 54.83 10.66
CA SER A 50 21.63 54.18 11.48
C SER A 50 21.03 53.93 12.86
N ASP A 51 21.55 52.89 13.52
CA ASP A 51 21.92 52.78 14.94
C ASP A 51 20.90 53.13 16.05
N SER A 52 20.81 52.45 17.17
CA SER A 52 21.76 51.69 17.96
C SER A 52 21.09 51.15 19.22
N SER A 53 21.61 50.02 19.70
CA SER A 53 21.94 49.68 21.11
C SER A 53 20.84 49.64 22.18
N GLY A 54 20.75 48.59 22.88
CA GLY A 54 21.42 48.06 24.02
C GLY A 54 20.42 47.52 25.01
N ASP A 55 20.61 46.46 25.50
CA ASP A 55 21.34 45.78 26.55
C ASP A 55 20.43 45.29 27.70
N SER A 56 20.60 44.00 27.97
CA SER A 56 20.73 43.27 29.24
C SER A 56 19.58 43.21 30.25
N SER A 57 19.17 42.05 30.64
CA SER A 57 19.57 41.30 31.85
C SER A 57 18.43 40.40 32.39
N GLN A 58 18.76 39.13 32.52
CA GLN A 58 18.22 38.26 33.56
C GLN A 58 18.82 38.63 34.94
N PRO A 59 18.37 38.18 36.10
CA PRO A 59 18.20 36.78 36.46
C PRO A 59 17.20 36.41 37.59
N GLN A 60 17.01 35.09 37.71
CA GLN A 60 16.94 34.26 38.98
C GLN A 60 15.74 34.37 39.94
N GLU A 61 15.08 33.25 40.12
CA GLU A 61 15.05 32.21 41.18
C GLU A 61 14.24 32.48 42.46
N GLU A 62 13.62 31.42 42.89
CA GLU A 62 13.29 30.90 44.25
C GLU A 62 11.82 31.07 44.73
N SER A 63 11.11 30.05 45.01
CA SER A 63 11.01 29.12 46.11
C SER A 63 9.53 28.76 46.45
N LYS A 64 9.33 27.49 46.76
CA LYS A 64 8.16 26.93 47.45
C LYS A 64 8.12 27.41 48.91
N PRO A 65 6.96 27.31 49.68
CA PRO A 65 6.45 26.02 50.12
C PRO A 65 4.94 25.89 50.45
N SER A 66 4.52 24.64 50.49
CA SER A 66 3.71 23.87 51.45
C SER A 66 2.23 24.18 51.72
N SER A 67 1.44 23.11 51.47
CA SER A 67 0.41 22.46 52.30
C SER A 67 -0.87 23.21 52.69
N GLU A 68 -2.02 22.65 52.30
CA GLU A 68 -2.98 22.10 53.30
C GLU A 68 -4.08 21.26 52.62
N ASN A 69 -4.44 20.21 53.33
CA ASN A 69 -5.48 19.23 53.06
C ASN A 69 -6.88 19.82 53.11
N THR A 70 -7.75 19.39 52.19
CA THR A 70 -9.15 19.10 52.54
C THR A 70 -9.72 17.98 51.68
N THR A 71 -10.17 16.96 52.33
CA THR A 71 -10.93 15.80 51.88
C THR A 71 -12.27 16.17 51.29
N SER A 72 -12.62 15.60 50.10
CA SER A 72 -13.99 15.17 49.82
C SER A 72 -14.10 14.24 48.62
N VAL A 73 -14.60 13.06 48.89
CA VAL A 73 -15.49 12.16 48.14
C VAL A 73 -15.10 11.76 46.72
N SER A 74 -14.77 10.50 46.63
CA SER A 74 -14.56 9.68 45.45
C SER A 74 -15.82 9.53 44.59
N ASP A 75 -15.74 9.89 43.33
CA ASP A 75 -16.48 9.21 42.28
C ASP A 75 -15.48 8.50 41.35
N GLY A 76 -15.50 7.19 41.45
CA GLY A 76 -14.62 6.32 40.70
C GLY A 76 -15.07 6.20 39.24
N SER A 77 -14.35 6.89 38.38
CA SER A 77 -14.31 6.59 36.97
C SER A 77 -12.84 6.40 36.62
N SER A 78 -12.35 5.18 36.75
CA SER A 78 -11.05 4.77 36.24
C SER A 78 -11.14 4.65 34.73
N SER A 79 -10.82 5.72 34.02
CA SER A 79 -10.40 5.66 32.63
C SER A 79 -8.96 5.12 32.58
N THR A 80 -8.81 3.80 32.59
CA THR A 80 -7.58 3.19 32.10
C THR A 80 -7.55 3.41 30.61
N GLY A 81 -6.89 4.47 30.18
CA GLY A 81 -6.41 4.65 28.84
C GLY A 81 -5.42 3.53 28.54
N GLY A 82 -5.90 2.43 27.97
CA GLY A 82 -5.06 1.42 27.39
C GLY A 82 -4.39 2.04 26.17
N SER A 83 -3.09 2.27 26.24
CA SER A 83 -2.26 2.48 25.07
C SER A 83 -2.50 1.30 24.13
N THR A 84 -3.13 1.56 22.99
CA THR A 84 -3.22 0.61 21.88
C THR A 84 -1.91 0.67 21.11
N ASP A 85 -0.80 0.30 21.78
CA ASP A 85 0.46 0.08 21.09
C ASP A 85 0.25 -1.11 20.16
N LYS A 86 0.21 -0.89 18.85
CA LYS A 86 0.20 -1.95 17.81
C LYS A 86 1.39 -2.89 17.95
N ASN A 87 2.41 -2.47 18.69
CA ASN A 87 3.53 -3.30 19.10
C ASN A 87 3.24 -4.11 20.36
N VAL A 88 2.09 -3.97 21.02
CA VAL A 88 1.62 -4.99 21.94
C VAL A 88 1.29 -6.22 21.09
N GLN A 89 2.35 -6.97 20.83
CA GLN A 89 2.26 -8.26 20.19
C GLN A 89 1.25 -9.09 20.98
N ILE A 90 0.22 -9.51 20.29
CA ILE A 90 -0.49 -10.70 20.74
C ILE A 90 0.56 -11.80 20.59
N ASN A 91 1.28 -12.08 21.67
CA ASN A 91 2.34 -13.09 21.70
C ASN A 91 1.70 -14.45 21.51
N TYR A 92 1.56 -14.85 20.24
CA TYR A 92 1.20 -16.21 19.91
C TYR A 92 2.48 -17.01 19.80
N THR A 93 2.71 -17.90 20.74
CA THR A 93 3.66 -18.99 20.49
C THR A 93 3.05 -19.84 19.39
N PRO A 94 3.65 -19.95 18.19
CA PRO A 94 3.12 -20.82 17.15
C PRO A 94 3.10 -22.26 17.68
N ILE A 95 1.94 -22.80 17.99
CA ILE A 95 1.75 -24.22 18.29
C ILE A 95 1.31 -24.88 16.98
N ASP A 96 2.15 -24.81 15.96
CA ASP A 96 1.81 -25.37 14.64
C ASP A 96 1.94 -26.89 14.58
N ASP A 97 2.58 -27.51 15.57
CA ASP A 97 2.83 -28.97 15.60
C ASP A 97 1.82 -29.77 16.43
N VAL A 98 0.81 -29.11 16.98
CA VAL A 98 -0.25 -29.79 17.74
C VAL A 98 -1.31 -30.33 16.79
N ASN A 99 -1.45 -31.65 16.77
CA ASN A 99 -2.58 -32.32 16.12
C ASN A 99 -3.84 -32.11 16.97
N ILE A 100 -4.75 -31.28 16.47
CA ILE A 100 -6.04 -31.06 17.12
C ILE A 100 -7.03 -32.13 16.62
N VAL A 101 -7.58 -32.89 17.56
CA VAL A 101 -8.70 -33.78 17.29
C VAL A 101 -9.97 -32.93 17.33
N VAL A 102 -10.62 -32.78 16.19
CA VAL A 102 -11.91 -32.10 16.07
C VAL A 102 -13.00 -33.09 16.43
N PRO A 103 -13.82 -32.84 17.46
CA PRO A 103 -14.94 -33.70 17.81
C PRO A 103 -15.93 -33.82 16.64
N ASN A 104 -16.55 -34.96 16.50
CA ASN A 104 -17.52 -35.18 15.43
C ASN A 104 -18.68 -34.17 15.54
N GLY A 105 -18.99 -33.50 14.42
CA GLY A 105 -20.00 -32.46 14.34
C GLY A 105 -19.61 -31.10 14.90
N ALA A 106 -18.41 -30.95 15.46
CA ALA A 106 -17.91 -29.65 15.92
C ALA A 106 -17.53 -28.74 14.75
N LYS A 107 -17.78 -27.43 14.93
CA LYS A 107 -17.38 -26.42 13.96
C LYS A 107 -15.86 -26.28 13.96
N SER A 108 -15.28 -26.30 12.77
CA SER A 108 -13.84 -26.17 12.59
C SER A 108 -13.46 -25.32 11.38
N THR A 109 -12.25 -24.78 11.42
CA THR A 109 -11.59 -24.08 10.31
C THR A 109 -10.09 -24.28 10.39
N GLN A 110 -9.36 -23.88 9.37
CA GLN A 110 -7.89 -23.86 9.40
C GLN A 110 -7.37 -22.53 9.89
N LYS A 111 -6.15 -22.49 10.40
CA LYS A 111 -5.45 -21.29 10.84
C LYS A 111 -5.48 -20.22 9.75
N TRP A 112 -5.82 -18.98 10.11
CA TRP A 112 -5.95 -17.81 9.24
C TRP A 112 -7.04 -17.91 8.16
N THR A 113 -7.88 -18.96 8.17
CA THR A 113 -8.99 -19.06 7.21
C THR A 113 -10.30 -18.64 7.84
N ALA A 114 -11.04 -17.77 7.14
CA ALA A 114 -12.31 -17.23 7.62
C ALA A 114 -13.39 -18.32 7.76
N THR A 115 -14.15 -18.22 8.84
CA THR A 115 -15.37 -19.02 9.06
C THR A 115 -16.45 -18.16 9.70
N ASP A 116 -17.71 -18.44 9.35
CA ASP A 116 -18.85 -17.66 9.80
C ASP A 116 -19.61 -18.37 10.94
N ILE A 117 -19.91 -17.65 12.01
CA ILE A 117 -20.86 -18.03 13.05
C ILE A 117 -22.14 -17.26 12.76
N VAL A 118 -23.17 -17.99 12.32
CA VAL A 118 -24.46 -17.41 11.95
C VAL A 118 -25.40 -17.40 13.17
N LEU A 119 -26.01 -16.26 13.44
CA LEU A 119 -26.97 -16.02 14.51
C LEU A 119 -28.28 -15.50 13.91
N ASN A 120 -29.38 -15.74 14.63
CA ASN A 120 -30.68 -15.24 14.22
C ASN A 120 -31.31 -14.45 15.38
N ALA A 121 -31.55 -13.18 15.16
CA ALA A 121 -32.28 -12.33 16.09
C ALA A 121 -33.65 -12.96 16.42
N LYS A 122 -34.08 -12.84 17.66
CA LYS A 122 -35.41 -13.23 18.10
C LYS A 122 -36.35 -12.04 18.15
N LYS A 123 -35.82 -10.84 18.14
CA LYS A 123 -36.57 -9.59 18.02
C LYS A 123 -36.58 -9.09 16.59
N THR A 124 -37.58 -8.30 16.25
CA THR A 124 -37.66 -7.55 15.01
C THR A 124 -37.24 -6.12 15.27
N TYR A 125 -36.33 -5.60 14.48
CA TYR A 125 -35.84 -4.23 14.53
C TYR A 125 -36.43 -3.43 13.38
N GLY A 126 -36.71 -2.15 13.61
CA GLY A 126 -37.15 -1.23 12.55
C GLY A 126 -36.04 -1.00 11.53
N ASN A 127 -34.82 -0.83 12.04
CA ASN A 127 -33.59 -0.78 11.26
C ASN A 127 -32.48 -1.56 11.99
N PRO A 128 -32.25 -2.84 11.66
CA PRO A 128 -31.25 -3.66 12.34
C PRO A 128 -29.85 -3.07 12.32
N TYR A 129 -29.47 -2.37 11.24
CA TYR A 129 -28.14 -1.78 11.07
C TYR A 129 -27.85 -0.64 12.04
N THR A 130 -28.87 0.19 12.35
CA THR A 130 -28.72 1.35 13.25
C THR A 130 -29.11 1.08 14.69
N GLU A 131 -30.03 0.14 14.91
CA GLU A 131 -30.61 -0.14 16.24
C GLU A 131 -29.89 -1.24 17.00
N GLN A 132 -29.07 -2.06 16.30
CA GLN A 132 -28.39 -3.18 16.91
C GLN A 132 -26.92 -3.24 16.53
N ALA A 133 -26.09 -3.70 17.46
CA ALA A 133 -24.69 -4.03 17.23
C ALA A 133 -24.32 -5.27 18.04
N ILE A 134 -23.52 -6.15 17.46
CA ILE A 134 -23.00 -7.32 18.17
C ILE A 134 -21.48 -7.36 18.14
N ASN A 135 -20.91 -7.89 19.23
CA ASN A 135 -19.49 -8.22 19.32
C ASN A 135 -19.36 -9.67 19.83
N CYS A 136 -18.33 -10.33 19.39
CA CYS A 136 -17.98 -11.67 19.85
C CYS A 136 -16.61 -11.66 20.50
N GLN A 137 -16.54 -12.05 21.76
CA GLN A 137 -15.27 -12.27 22.42
C GLN A 137 -14.85 -13.71 22.24
N PHE A 138 -13.77 -13.93 21.54
CA PHE A 138 -13.11 -15.21 21.40
C PHE A 138 -12.01 -15.34 22.45
N THR A 139 -11.88 -16.55 23.04
CA THR A 139 -10.78 -16.93 23.92
C THR A 139 -10.08 -18.14 23.29
N GLY A 140 -8.82 -17.96 22.97
CA GLY A 140 -8.00 -18.96 22.31
C GLY A 140 -7.36 -19.97 23.25
N PRO A 141 -6.65 -20.98 22.71
CA PRO A 141 -6.11 -22.10 23.48
C PRO A 141 -5.02 -21.71 24.49
N GLN A 142 -4.43 -20.53 24.36
CA GLN A 142 -3.41 -19.98 25.26
C GLN A 142 -3.95 -18.82 26.12
N GLY A 143 -5.27 -18.64 26.18
CA GLY A 143 -5.91 -17.57 26.94
C GLY A 143 -5.96 -16.22 26.25
N GLN A 144 -5.46 -16.12 25.00
CA GLN A 144 -5.56 -14.91 24.22
C GLN A 144 -7.02 -14.55 23.93
N LYS A 145 -7.32 -13.25 24.00
CA LYS A 145 -8.67 -12.73 23.77
C LYS A 145 -8.72 -11.87 22.53
N MET A 146 -9.74 -12.09 21.70
CA MET A 146 -10.02 -11.27 20.52
C MET A 146 -11.49 -10.87 20.53
N THR A 147 -11.75 -9.57 20.37
CA THR A 147 -13.11 -9.05 20.22
C THR A 147 -13.38 -8.76 18.76
N VAL A 148 -14.28 -9.53 18.17
CA VAL A 148 -14.62 -9.46 16.74
C VAL A 148 -16.00 -8.82 16.60
N PRO A 149 -16.14 -7.70 15.88
CA PRO A 149 -17.44 -7.13 15.60
C PRO A 149 -18.22 -8.03 14.63
N GLY A 150 -19.54 -8.13 14.84
CA GLY A 150 -20.41 -8.80 13.91
C GLY A 150 -21.20 -7.83 13.05
N PHE A 151 -21.80 -8.35 11.98
CA PHE A 151 -22.58 -7.59 11.01
C PHE A 151 -23.95 -8.20 10.76
N TRP A 152 -24.90 -7.34 10.42
CA TRP A 152 -26.20 -7.72 9.93
C TRP A 152 -26.12 -8.18 8.45
N ASP A 153 -26.75 -9.31 8.13
CA ASP A 153 -26.74 -9.91 6.79
C ASP A 153 -28.14 -10.13 6.21
N GLY A 154 -29.05 -9.22 6.55
CA GLY A 154 -30.41 -9.19 6.05
C GLY A 154 -31.43 -9.91 6.94
N GLY A 155 -32.66 -9.41 7.00
CA GLY A 155 -33.72 -9.96 7.83
C GLY A 155 -33.30 -10.07 9.30
N GLN A 156 -33.41 -11.27 9.88
CA GLN A 156 -32.97 -11.57 11.25
C GLN A 156 -31.56 -12.15 11.33
N LYS A 157 -30.85 -12.28 10.19
CA LYS A 157 -29.53 -12.92 10.12
C LYS A 157 -28.41 -11.97 10.52
N TRP A 158 -27.57 -12.45 11.44
CA TRP A 158 -26.33 -11.80 11.89
C TRP A 158 -25.16 -12.77 11.74
N VAL A 159 -23.98 -12.23 11.48
CA VAL A 159 -22.80 -13.04 11.24
C VAL A 159 -21.61 -12.49 12.05
N ILE A 160 -20.88 -13.40 12.69
CA ILE A 160 -19.54 -13.18 13.21
C ILE A 160 -18.58 -13.92 12.27
N ARG A 161 -17.70 -13.21 11.59
CA ARG A 161 -16.69 -13.81 10.71
C ARG A 161 -15.34 -13.81 11.40
N PHE A 162 -14.73 -14.98 11.56
CA PHE A 162 -13.52 -15.14 12.32
C PHE A 162 -12.50 -16.04 11.61
N ALA A 163 -11.24 -15.64 11.61
CA ALA A 163 -10.09 -16.41 11.13
C ALA A 163 -9.13 -16.64 12.31
N PRO A 164 -9.18 -17.78 12.98
CA PRO A 164 -8.37 -18.01 14.18
C PRO A 164 -6.87 -18.01 13.84
N PRO A 165 -6.05 -17.19 14.55
CA PRO A 165 -4.63 -17.07 14.26
C PRO A 165 -3.78 -18.18 14.91
N VAL A 166 -4.34 -19.01 15.78
CA VAL A 166 -3.63 -20.05 16.55
C VAL A 166 -4.40 -21.36 16.47
N VAL A 167 -3.67 -22.45 16.23
CA VAL A 167 -4.21 -23.81 16.23
C VAL A 167 -4.67 -24.19 17.64
N GLY A 168 -5.84 -24.79 17.75
CA GLY A 168 -6.41 -25.22 19.02
C GLY A 168 -7.91 -24.97 19.16
N LYS A 169 -8.41 -25.22 20.36
CA LYS A 169 -9.81 -24.98 20.70
C LYS A 169 -9.99 -23.51 21.10
N TRP A 170 -10.92 -22.85 20.43
CA TRP A 170 -11.40 -21.52 20.74
C TRP A 170 -12.80 -21.58 21.36
N THR A 171 -13.04 -20.82 22.39
CA THR A 171 -14.39 -20.58 22.90
C THR A 171 -14.83 -19.17 22.56
N TYR A 172 -16.13 -18.95 22.44
CA TYR A 172 -16.64 -17.62 22.15
C TYR A 172 -17.93 -17.30 22.93
N THR A 173 -18.15 -16.01 23.15
CA THR A 173 -19.38 -15.46 23.71
C THR A 173 -19.76 -14.18 22.98
N VAL A 174 -20.99 -14.10 22.51
CA VAL A 174 -21.55 -12.95 21.80
C VAL A 174 -22.24 -12.02 22.78
N SER A 175 -22.03 -10.73 22.63
CA SER A 175 -22.74 -9.65 23.28
C SER A 175 -23.47 -8.79 22.25
N ALA A 176 -24.66 -8.34 22.58
CA ALA A 176 -25.47 -7.47 21.73
C ALA A 176 -25.82 -6.17 22.46
N ALA A 177 -26.00 -5.07 21.72
CA ALA A 177 -26.43 -3.80 22.30
C ALA A 177 -27.82 -3.90 22.94
N ASP A 178 -28.79 -4.52 22.23
CA ASP A 178 -30.04 -4.95 22.87
C ASP A 178 -29.83 -6.28 23.58
N THR A 179 -29.57 -6.21 24.87
CA THR A 179 -29.31 -7.39 25.73
C THR A 179 -30.53 -8.29 25.95
N ALA A 180 -31.72 -7.85 25.56
CA ALA A 180 -32.95 -8.63 25.67
C ALA A 180 -33.21 -9.51 24.41
N ASP A 181 -32.39 -9.43 23.37
CA ASP A 181 -32.48 -10.34 22.24
C ASP A 181 -31.75 -11.65 22.54
N ALA A 182 -32.53 -12.69 22.91
CA ALA A 182 -32.00 -14.01 23.25
C ALA A 182 -31.38 -14.75 22.06
N GLY A 183 -31.55 -14.25 20.84
CA GLY A 183 -30.91 -14.81 19.62
C GLY A 183 -29.52 -14.22 19.35
N LEU A 184 -29.18 -13.09 20.00
CA LEU A 184 -27.94 -12.36 19.77
C LEU A 184 -27.09 -12.14 21.04
N HIS A 185 -27.71 -12.11 22.22
CA HIS A 185 -27.01 -11.83 23.48
C HIS A 185 -26.70 -13.09 24.27
N LYS A 186 -25.48 -13.19 24.81
CA LYS A 186 -24.98 -14.34 25.61
C LYS A 186 -24.98 -15.69 24.85
N ILE A 187 -24.94 -15.65 23.52
CA ILE A 187 -24.73 -16.85 22.72
C ILE A 187 -23.26 -17.27 22.86
N SER A 188 -23.04 -18.53 23.25
CA SER A 188 -21.71 -19.09 23.45
C SER A 188 -21.52 -20.36 22.63
N GLY A 189 -20.26 -20.68 22.32
CA GLY A 189 -19.93 -21.90 21.59
C GLY A 189 -18.44 -22.14 21.50
N GLU A 190 -18.08 -23.10 20.68
CA GLU A 190 -16.72 -23.56 20.46
C GLU A 190 -16.40 -23.59 18.96
N LEU A 191 -15.13 -23.34 18.64
CA LEU A 191 -14.57 -23.44 17.30
C LEU A 191 -13.19 -24.12 17.39
N TYR A 192 -12.95 -25.09 16.54
CA TYR A 192 -11.68 -25.79 16.47
C TYR A 192 -10.87 -25.29 15.29
N CYS A 193 -9.68 -24.81 15.57
CA CYS A 193 -8.69 -24.37 14.57
C CYS A 193 -7.65 -25.45 14.34
N THR A 194 -7.55 -25.92 13.09
CA THR A 194 -6.53 -26.88 12.68
C THR A 194 -5.41 -26.18 11.92
N LYS A 195 -4.28 -26.85 11.72
CA LYS A 195 -3.17 -26.35 10.90
C LYS A 195 -3.64 -26.09 9.47
N TYR A 196 -3.14 -25.01 8.87
CA TYR A 196 -3.37 -24.78 7.44
C TYR A 196 -2.55 -25.78 6.61
N THR A 197 -3.21 -26.48 5.71
CA THR A 197 -2.58 -27.55 4.88
C THR A 197 -2.41 -27.15 3.42
N GLY A 198 -2.87 -25.98 3.04
CA GLY A 198 -2.75 -25.46 1.67
C GLY A 198 -1.38 -24.82 1.38
N ASN A 199 -1.27 -24.20 0.20
CA ASN A 199 -0.01 -23.65 -0.31
C ASN A 199 0.06 -22.13 -0.37
N LEU A 200 -0.99 -21.42 0.04
CA LEU A 200 -1.03 -19.96 -0.03
C LEU A 200 -0.29 -19.33 1.14
N ASP A 201 0.69 -18.49 0.83
CA ASP A 201 1.56 -17.86 1.84
C ASP A 201 0.77 -16.97 2.80
N ILE A 202 -0.30 -16.30 2.33
CA ILE A 202 -1.22 -15.48 3.15
C ILE A 202 -1.86 -16.25 4.29
N TYR A 203 -2.00 -17.58 4.19
CA TYR A 203 -2.55 -18.44 5.24
C TYR A 203 -1.47 -19.24 5.97
N LYS A 204 -0.35 -19.60 5.30
CA LYS A 204 0.79 -20.24 5.96
C LYS A 204 1.44 -19.34 6.97
N HIS A 205 1.71 -18.11 6.56
CA HIS A 205 2.49 -17.12 7.30
C HIS A 205 1.62 -16.09 8.03
N GLY A 206 0.31 -16.10 7.76
CA GLY A 206 -0.68 -15.21 8.36
C GLY A 206 -0.78 -13.85 7.68
N PHE A 207 -1.69 -13.01 8.19
CA PHE A 207 -1.97 -11.70 7.63
C PHE A 207 -0.77 -10.76 7.71
N LEU A 208 -0.81 -9.66 6.99
CA LEU A 208 0.31 -8.73 6.92
C LEU A 208 0.41 -7.83 8.16
N ARG A 209 1.60 -7.32 8.37
CA ARG A 209 1.97 -6.26 9.31
C ARG A 209 3.18 -5.51 8.79
N VAL A 210 3.46 -4.36 9.37
CA VAL A 210 4.72 -3.64 9.13
C VAL A 210 5.88 -4.42 9.73
N SER A 211 7.02 -4.46 9.03
CA SER A 211 8.25 -5.07 9.52
C SER A 211 8.78 -4.34 10.77
N ASN A 212 9.51 -5.05 11.63
CA ASN A 212 10.03 -4.47 12.87
C ASN A 212 10.97 -3.27 12.64
N ASP A 213 11.69 -3.26 11.54
CA ASP A 213 12.55 -2.12 11.16
C ASP A 213 11.77 -0.98 10.49
N LYS A 214 10.46 -1.12 10.35
CA LYS A 214 9.56 -0.15 9.73
C LYS A 214 9.97 0.24 8.31
N ARG A 215 10.47 -0.73 7.52
CA ARG A 215 10.96 -0.51 6.15
C ARG A 215 10.18 -1.25 5.07
N SER A 216 9.42 -2.27 5.47
CA SER A 216 8.68 -3.13 4.55
C SER A 216 7.46 -3.74 5.23
N MET A 217 6.78 -4.63 4.54
CA MET A 217 5.74 -5.50 5.07
C MET A 217 6.27 -6.90 5.32
N THR A 218 5.73 -7.55 6.36
CA THR A 218 5.94 -8.96 6.64
C THR A 218 4.61 -9.64 6.92
N HIS A 219 4.57 -10.94 6.79
CA HIS A 219 3.52 -11.73 7.41
C HIS A 219 3.63 -11.73 8.94
N ARG A 220 2.60 -12.22 9.62
CA ARG A 220 2.57 -12.28 11.09
C ARG A 220 3.72 -13.09 11.70
N ASP A 221 4.21 -14.08 11.03
CA ASP A 221 5.38 -14.90 11.45
C ASP A 221 6.74 -14.25 11.13
N GLY A 222 6.76 -13.06 10.53
CA GLY A 222 7.98 -12.34 10.15
C GLY A 222 8.48 -12.64 8.75
N THR A 223 7.87 -13.56 8.02
CA THR A 223 8.22 -13.82 6.61
C THR A 223 8.06 -12.56 5.78
N PRO A 224 9.11 -12.10 5.05
CA PRO A 224 9.04 -10.88 4.24
C PRO A 224 7.97 -10.98 3.15
N PHE A 225 7.21 -9.92 2.97
CA PHE A 225 6.18 -9.82 1.94
C PHE A 225 6.57 -8.77 0.90
N PHE A 226 6.76 -9.20 -0.35
CA PHE A 226 7.03 -8.30 -1.46
C PHE A 226 5.72 -7.77 -2.04
N TRP A 227 5.48 -6.46 -1.89
CA TRP A 227 4.29 -5.82 -2.42
C TRP A 227 4.44 -5.59 -3.94
N LEU A 228 3.59 -6.23 -4.71
CA LEU A 228 3.35 -5.96 -6.11
C LEU A 228 1.85 -5.94 -6.33
N ALA A 229 1.26 -4.76 -6.42
CA ALA A 229 -0.16 -4.57 -6.60
C ALA A 229 -0.53 -4.30 -8.06
N ASP A 230 -1.77 -4.66 -8.40
CA ASP A 230 -2.48 -4.09 -9.55
C ASP A 230 -3.63 -3.21 -9.08
N THR A 231 -3.86 -2.11 -9.78
CA THR A 231 -4.86 -1.12 -9.43
C THR A 231 -6.17 -1.39 -10.16
N HIS A 232 -7.19 -1.71 -9.39
CA HIS A 232 -8.54 -2.04 -9.83
C HIS A 232 -9.55 -1.21 -9.04
N TRP A 233 -9.54 0.12 -9.20
CA TRP A 233 -10.41 0.98 -8.41
C TRP A 233 -11.87 0.57 -8.52
N MET A 234 -12.28 0.03 -9.67
CA MET A 234 -13.63 -0.46 -9.94
C MET A 234 -13.89 -1.90 -9.50
N GLY A 235 -12.92 -2.56 -8.84
CA GLY A 235 -12.95 -4.00 -8.55
C GLY A 235 -14.09 -4.49 -7.67
N LEU A 236 -14.76 -3.61 -6.91
CA LEU A 236 -15.96 -3.94 -6.15
C LEU A 236 -17.26 -3.46 -6.80
N SER A 237 -17.18 -2.82 -7.96
CA SER A 237 -18.33 -2.35 -8.73
C SER A 237 -18.68 -3.31 -9.87
N HIS A 238 -19.87 -3.10 -10.45
CA HIS A 238 -20.33 -3.87 -11.60
C HIS A 238 -19.48 -3.66 -12.87
N ARG A 239 -18.68 -2.60 -12.92
CA ARG A 239 -17.81 -2.34 -14.07
C ARG A 239 -16.81 -3.49 -14.30
N GLU A 240 -16.30 -4.09 -13.25
CA GLU A 240 -15.59 -5.37 -13.33
C GLU A 240 -16.59 -6.52 -13.22
N HIS A 241 -17.22 -6.90 -14.31
CA HIS A 241 -18.28 -7.91 -14.33
C HIS A 241 -17.86 -9.22 -13.65
N LEU A 242 -18.58 -9.58 -12.58
CA LEU A 242 -18.27 -10.78 -11.79
C LEU A 242 -18.76 -12.07 -12.47
N TYR A 243 -19.84 -12.00 -13.22
CA TYR A 243 -20.52 -13.17 -13.80
C TYR A 243 -20.51 -13.20 -15.33
N ASP A 244 -19.94 -12.18 -15.97
CA ASP A 244 -19.93 -12.06 -17.41
C ASP A 244 -18.54 -11.65 -17.94
N SER A 245 -18.30 -11.93 -19.22
CA SER A 245 -17.08 -11.58 -19.94
C SER A 245 -17.36 -11.45 -21.44
N ASN A 246 -16.83 -10.43 -22.05
CA ASN A 246 -16.79 -10.28 -23.51
C ASN A 246 -15.52 -10.89 -24.14
N ASP A 247 -14.69 -11.58 -23.35
CA ASP A 247 -13.53 -12.34 -23.82
C ASP A 247 -13.71 -13.83 -23.54
N LYS A 248 -13.75 -14.64 -24.59
CA LYS A 248 -13.96 -16.09 -24.50
C LYS A 248 -12.88 -16.86 -23.71
N ARG A 249 -11.74 -16.24 -23.46
CA ARG A 249 -10.67 -16.82 -22.62
C ARG A 249 -11.10 -16.95 -21.16
N PHE A 250 -12.05 -16.14 -20.71
CA PHE A 250 -12.44 -16.00 -19.32
C PHE A 250 -13.96 -16.10 -19.16
N PRO A 251 -14.44 -16.83 -18.16
CA PRO A 251 -15.87 -16.91 -17.87
C PRO A 251 -16.41 -15.66 -17.18
N SER A 252 -15.52 -14.79 -16.67
CA SER A 252 -15.81 -13.58 -15.93
C SER A 252 -14.67 -12.60 -16.11
N MET A 253 -14.99 -11.32 -16.34
CA MET A 253 -14.01 -10.26 -16.41
C MET A 253 -13.20 -10.19 -15.11
N PHE A 254 -13.86 -10.00 -13.97
CA PHE A 254 -13.22 -9.90 -12.66
C PHE A 254 -12.31 -11.10 -12.36
N LYS A 255 -12.87 -12.32 -12.46
CA LYS A 255 -12.12 -13.54 -12.17
C LYS A 255 -10.94 -13.74 -13.12
N GLY A 256 -11.14 -13.40 -14.41
CA GLY A 256 -10.08 -13.47 -15.42
C GLY A 256 -8.91 -12.54 -15.11
N MET A 257 -9.18 -11.31 -14.70
CA MET A 257 -8.14 -10.35 -14.33
C MET A 257 -7.39 -10.82 -13.08
N VAL A 258 -8.08 -11.27 -12.03
CA VAL A 258 -7.46 -11.85 -10.82
C VAL A 258 -6.55 -13.03 -11.17
N ASP A 259 -7.03 -13.97 -12.00
CA ASP A 259 -6.28 -15.18 -12.38
C ASP A 259 -5.01 -14.83 -13.16
N VAL A 260 -5.08 -13.89 -14.10
CA VAL A 260 -3.92 -13.43 -14.88
C VAL A 260 -2.88 -12.80 -13.97
N ARG A 261 -3.29 -11.89 -13.08
CA ARG A 261 -2.37 -11.22 -12.15
C ARG A 261 -1.75 -12.17 -11.14
N ALA A 262 -2.51 -13.10 -10.60
CA ALA A 262 -1.97 -14.15 -9.73
C ALA A 262 -0.90 -14.99 -10.45
N LYS A 263 -1.13 -15.41 -11.70
CA LYS A 263 -0.15 -16.13 -12.53
C LYS A 263 1.08 -15.29 -12.86
N GLN A 264 0.94 -13.99 -13.00
CA GLN A 264 2.03 -13.04 -13.20
C GLN A 264 2.80 -12.75 -11.91
N GLY A 265 2.35 -13.28 -10.75
CA GLY A 265 3.04 -13.16 -9.48
C GLY A 265 2.74 -11.88 -8.71
N TYR A 266 1.69 -11.17 -9.06
CA TYR A 266 1.16 -10.09 -8.23
C TYR A 266 0.78 -10.63 -6.86
N THR A 267 0.82 -9.76 -5.84
CA THR A 267 0.57 -10.12 -4.44
C THR A 267 -0.56 -9.35 -3.80
N VAL A 268 -0.97 -8.24 -4.43
CA VAL A 268 -2.02 -7.35 -3.93
C VAL A 268 -2.97 -6.97 -5.07
N TYR A 269 -4.25 -6.91 -4.74
CA TYR A 269 -5.33 -6.42 -5.60
C TYR A 269 -5.97 -5.20 -4.92
N GLN A 270 -5.87 -4.01 -5.53
CA GLN A 270 -6.22 -2.74 -4.92
C GLN A 270 -7.59 -2.28 -5.41
N MET A 271 -8.57 -2.18 -4.50
CA MET A 271 -9.99 -1.91 -4.82
C MET A 271 -10.60 -0.89 -3.89
N ASN A 272 -11.68 -0.22 -4.31
CA ASN A 272 -12.47 0.68 -3.49
C ASN A 272 -13.93 0.23 -3.36
N PHE A 273 -14.53 0.51 -2.18
CA PHE A 273 -15.97 0.29 -1.95
C PHE A 273 -16.82 1.39 -2.59
N PHE A 274 -16.42 2.65 -2.37
CA PHE A 274 -17.18 3.80 -2.81
C PHE A 274 -16.31 4.67 -3.70
N LEU A 275 -16.70 4.80 -4.95
CA LEU A 275 -16.16 5.76 -5.89
C LEU A 275 -17.33 6.63 -6.31
N SER A 276 -17.75 7.52 -5.42
CA SER A 276 -18.85 8.38 -5.69
C SER A 276 -18.37 9.72 -6.21
N GLU A 277 -18.68 10.04 -7.45
CA GLU A 277 -18.83 11.46 -7.76
C GLU A 277 -19.99 12.01 -6.94
N SER A 278 -19.75 13.20 -6.38
CA SER A 278 -20.70 14.02 -5.64
C SER A 278 -22.11 13.92 -6.23
N GLY A 279 -22.96 13.24 -5.57
CA GLY A 279 -24.34 13.25 -5.94
C GLY A 279 -25.06 11.94 -5.63
N ASP A 280 -26.35 12.06 -5.56
CA ASP A 280 -27.28 11.05 -5.09
C ASP A 280 -27.27 9.72 -5.82
N ASN A 281 -26.51 9.57 -6.88
CA ASN A 281 -26.61 8.45 -7.79
C ASN A 281 -25.36 7.55 -7.86
N GLY A 282 -24.21 7.94 -7.29
CA GLY A 282 -22.99 7.15 -7.35
C GLY A 282 -22.52 6.89 -8.79
N TYR A 283 -22.50 7.92 -9.62
CA TYR A 283 -22.03 7.83 -11.00
C TYR A 283 -20.70 8.55 -11.13
N ILE A 284 -19.78 7.94 -11.89
CA ILE A 284 -18.61 8.61 -12.45
C ILE A 284 -18.88 8.81 -13.93
N ASN A 285 -18.84 10.08 -14.40
CA ASN A 285 -19.13 10.43 -15.79
C ASN A 285 -20.45 9.83 -16.33
N GLY A 286 -21.47 9.73 -15.47
CA GLY A 286 -22.75 9.16 -15.84
C GLY A 286 -22.89 7.65 -15.65
N GLU A 287 -21.81 6.97 -15.29
CA GLU A 287 -21.80 5.53 -15.05
C GLU A 287 -21.87 5.17 -13.57
N PRO A 288 -22.59 4.10 -13.17
CA PRO A 288 -22.72 3.69 -11.78
C PRO A 288 -21.36 3.24 -11.20
N ALA A 289 -20.87 3.92 -10.17
CA ALA A 289 -19.64 3.56 -9.49
C ALA A 289 -19.85 2.85 -8.15
N THR A 290 -21.03 3.03 -7.53
CA THR A 290 -21.35 2.49 -6.20
C THR A 290 -22.45 1.41 -6.24
N TRP A 291 -22.47 0.61 -7.29
CA TRP A 291 -23.31 -0.56 -7.38
C TRP A 291 -22.58 -1.73 -8.04
N ASN A 292 -23.03 -2.93 -7.78
CA ASN A 292 -22.55 -4.15 -8.41
C ASN A 292 -23.75 -5.06 -8.74
N GLU A 293 -23.53 -6.29 -9.12
CA GLU A 293 -24.59 -7.24 -9.48
C GLU A 293 -25.56 -7.55 -8.31
N GLY A 294 -25.17 -7.20 -7.08
CA GLY A 294 -26.06 -7.21 -5.90
C GLY A 294 -26.95 -5.98 -5.77
N GLY A 295 -26.82 -5.00 -6.67
CA GLY A 295 -27.54 -3.74 -6.66
C GLY A 295 -26.74 -2.57 -6.10
N ARG A 296 -27.42 -1.47 -5.78
CA ARG A 296 -26.80 -0.28 -5.17
C ARG A 296 -26.37 -0.59 -3.74
N VAL A 297 -25.34 0.13 -3.27
CA VAL A 297 -24.80 -0.02 -1.91
C VAL A 297 -25.80 0.30 -0.82
N TRP A 298 -26.72 1.24 -1.06
CA TRP A 298 -27.81 1.62 -0.14
C TRP A 298 -29.18 1.23 -0.70
N THR A 299 -30.06 0.74 0.17
CA THR A 299 -31.46 0.49 -0.17
C THR A 299 -32.29 1.74 0.04
N ASP A 300 -33.39 1.88 -0.73
CA ASP A 300 -34.45 2.89 -0.54
C ASP A 300 -34.00 4.36 -0.51
N ASN A 301 -32.89 4.68 -1.19
CA ASN A 301 -32.26 6.01 -1.16
C ASN A 301 -31.91 6.52 0.27
N LYS A 302 -31.92 5.62 1.25
CA LYS A 302 -31.50 5.91 2.62
C LYS A 302 -29.99 5.69 2.74
N LYS A 303 -29.24 6.67 2.26
CA LYS A 303 -27.80 6.67 2.38
C LYS A 303 -27.38 6.54 3.85
N TRP A 304 -26.36 5.73 4.10
CA TRP A 304 -25.73 5.52 5.42
C TRP A 304 -26.59 4.84 6.49
N GLU A 305 -27.88 4.66 6.24
CA GLU A 305 -28.80 4.06 7.20
C GLU A 305 -29.24 2.65 6.82
N SER A 306 -29.09 2.27 5.55
CA SER A 306 -29.63 1.00 5.05
C SER A 306 -28.70 0.33 4.05
N PRO A 307 -27.59 -0.31 4.49
CA PRO A 307 -26.70 -1.02 3.62
C PRO A 307 -27.41 -2.19 2.91
N ASN A 308 -27.21 -2.32 1.61
CA ASN A 308 -27.74 -3.41 0.81
C ASN A 308 -26.91 -4.67 1.03
N THR A 309 -27.43 -5.63 1.77
CA THR A 309 -26.74 -6.87 2.07
C THR A 309 -26.37 -7.69 0.81
N LYS A 310 -27.12 -7.55 -0.28
CA LYS A 310 -26.81 -8.23 -1.56
C LYS A 310 -25.59 -7.60 -2.25
N PHE A 311 -25.44 -6.26 -2.19
CA PHE A 311 -24.23 -5.57 -2.64
C PHE A 311 -23.00 -6.12 -1.90
N PHE A 312 -23.06 -6.18 -0.58
CA PHE A 312 -21.95 -6.67 0.23
C PHE A 312 -21.73 -8.18 0.07
N SER A 313 -22.75 -8.99 -0.20
CA SER A 313 -22.56 -10.41 -0.53
C SER A 313 -21.84 -10.60 -1.88
N ASN A 314 -22.05 -9.72 -2.84
CA ASN A 314 -21.28 -9.69 -4.08
C ASN A 314 -19.81 -9.28 -3.82
N CYS A 315 -19.58 -8.30 -2.96
CA CYS A 315 -18.22 -7.96 -2.51
C CYS A 315 -17.53 -9.12 -1.76
N ASP A 316 -18.27 -9.90 -0.96
CA ASP A 316 -17.76 -11.12 -0.32
C ASP A 316 -17.19 -12.11 -1.34
N GLU A 317 -17.93 -12.40 -2.41
CA GLU A 317 -17.48 -13.32 -3.47
C GLU A 317 -16.19 -12.81 -4.13
N ARG A 318 -16.10 -11.50 -4.41
CA ARG A 318 -14.92 -10.90 -5.02
C ARG A 318 -13.70 -10.97 -4.10
N ILE A 319 -13.82 -10.55 -2.84
CA ILE A 319 -12.72 -10.57 -1.86
C ILE A 319 -12.29 -12.01 -1.56
N GLN A 320 -13.21 -12.94 -1.44
CA GLN A 320 -12.90 -14.37 -1.30
C GLN A 320 -12.16 -14.92 -2.52
N TYR A 321 -12.54 -14.50 -3.73
CA TYR A 321 -11.87 -14.95 -4.95
C TYR A 321 -10.43 -14.43 -5.03
N VAL A 322 -10.19 -13.17 -4.67
CA VAL A 322 -8.84 -12.58 -4.56
C VAL A 322 -8.00 -13.37 -3.56
N ALA A 323 -8.53 -13.61 -2.35
CA ALA A 323 -7.83 -14.37 -1.31
C ALA A 323 -7.56 -15.83 -1.71
N LYS A 324 -8.51 -16.48 -2.39
CA LYS A 324 -8.37 -17.86 -2.91
C LYS A 324 -7.21 -17.97 -3.92
N ASN A 325 -6.91 -16.90 -4.64
CA ASN A 325 -5.78 -16.82 -5.56
C ASN A 325 -4.47 -16.38 -4.90
N GLY A 326 -4.43 -16.26 -3.56
CA GLY A 326 -3.23 -15.93 -2.80
C GLY A 326 -2.87 -14.44 -2.78
N LEU A 327 -3.81 -13.58 -3.18
CA LEU A 327 -3.63 -12.13 -3.21
C LEU A 327 -4.21 -11.50 -1.93
N VAL A 328 -3.62 -10.42 -1.50
CA VAL A 328 -4.12 -9.53 -0.44
C VAL A 328 -5.01 -8.47 -1.08
N SER A 329 -6.18 -8.19 -0.52
CA SER A 329 -7.02 -7.08 -0.97
C SER A 329 -6.64 -5.80 -0.25
N ALA A 330 -6.14 -4.78 -0.97
CA ALA A 330 -6.03 -3.44 -0.44
C ALA A 330 -7.37 -2.72 -0.66
N LEU A 331 -8.10 -2.51 0.43
CA LEU A 331 -9.49 -2.03 0.40
C LEU A 331 -9.58 -0.57 0.74
N GLY A 332 -9.97 0.25 -0.24
CA GLY A 332 -10.34 1.65 -0.06
C GLY A 332 -11.79 1.80 0.38
N LEU A 333 -12.07 2.74 1.31
CA LEU A 333 -13.46 3.04 1.66
C LEU A 333 -14.08 3.98 0.64
N ASP A 334 -13.48 5.15 0.42
CA ASP A 334 -14.03 6.20 -0.43
C ASP A 334 -12.91 7.03 -1.08
N TRP A 335 -13.30 8.00 -1.90
CA TRP A 335 -12.39 8.93 -2.58
C TRP A 335 -12.67 10.37 -2.16
N ASP A 336 -11.72 11.06 -1.51
CA ASP A 336 -11.95 12.37 -0.86
C ASP A 336 -12.47 13.48 -1.80
N PRO A 337 -11.97 13.63 -3.04
CA PRO A 337 -12.51 14.66 -3.96
C PRO A 337 -13.99 14.48 -4.26
N TYR A 338 -14.50 13.28 -4.11
CA TYR A 338 -15.86 12.89 -4.40
C TYR A 338 -16.67 12.60 -3.15
N ALA A 339 -16.02 12.65 -1.96
CA ALA A 339 -16.69 12.43 -0.70
C ALA A 339 -17.86 13.41 -0.54
N TYR A 340 -18.98 12.88 -0.14
CA TYR A 340 -20.22 13.62 -0.06
C TYR A 340 -20.14 14.71 1.01
N SER A 341 -20.58 15.92 0.67
CA SER A 341 -20.53 17.07 1.56
C SER A 341 -21.49 16.98 2.75
N ASP A 342 -22.42 16.04 2.73
CA ASP A 342 -23.47 15.81 3.73
C ASP A 342 -23.16 14.63 4.68
N TYR A 343 -21.97 13.99 4.53
CA TYR A 343 -21.59 12.91 5.43
C TYR A 343 -21.04 13.41 6.75
N THR A 344 -21.38 12.68 7.77
CA THR A 344 -20.81 12.86 9.10
C THR A 344 -19.73 11.80 9.37
N VAL A 345 -18.78 12.16 10.20
CA VAL A 345 -17.79 11.19 10.73
C VAL A 345 -18.48 9.99 11.37
N SER A 346 -19.63 10.21 12.00
CA SER A 346 -20.43 9.14 12.61
C SER A 346 -20.97 8.16 11.58
N ALA A 347 -21.46 8.64 10.43
CA ALA A 347 -21.94 7.81 9.34
C ALA A 347 -20.82 6.95 8.74
N TYR A 348 -19.65 7.56 8.51
CA TYR A 348 -18.48 6.80 8.06
C TYR A 348 -17.98 5.78 9.08
N LYS A 349 -17.99 6.10 10.36
CA LYS A 349 -17.65 5.13 11.41
C LYS A 349 -18.63 3.95 11.46
N ALA A 350 -19.93 4.20 11.22
CA ALA A 350 -20.93 3.13 11.17
C ALA A 350 -20.69 2.16 10.01
N ILE A 351 -20.47 2.69 8.79
CA ILE A 351 -20.18 1.82 7.65
C ILE A 351 -18.78 1.17 7.74
N ALA A 352 -17.80 1.88 8.26
CA ALA A 352 -16.48 1.31 8.53
C ALA A 352 -16.56 0.13 9.51
N ARG A 353 -17.38 0.22 10.57
CA ARG A 353 -17.64 -0.90 11.46
C ARG A 353 -18.25 -2.10 10.72
N TYR A 354 -19.21 -1.85 9.84
CA TYR A 354 -19.85 -2.90 9.05
C TYR A 354 -18.84 -3.59 8.11
N ILE A 355 -18.00 -2.81 7.44
CA ILE A 355 -16.94 -3.27 6.53
C ILE A 355 -15.88 -4.06 7.32
N VAL A 356 -15.39 -3.55 8.44
CA VAL A 356 -14.43 -4.26 9.30
C VAL A 356 -15.00 -5.57 9.81
N ALA A 357 -16.24 -5.57 10.31
CA ALA A 357 -16.90 -6.79 10.77
C ALA A 357 -17.02 -7.86 9.68
N ARG A 358 -17.20 -7.42 8.43
CA ARG A 358 -17.41 -8.33 7.29
C ARG A 358 -16.12 -8.83 6.67
N TYR A 359 -15.04 -8.00 6.64
CA TYR A 359 -13.86 -8.28 5.84
C TYR A 359 -12.56 -8.45 6.62
N SER A 360 -12.48 -8.10 7.89
CA SER A 360 -11.24 -8.22 8.67
C SER A 360 -10.73 -9.66 8.82
N ALA A 361 -11.58 -10.66 8.64
CA ALA A 361 -11.17 -12.07 8.67
C ALA A 361 -10.50 -12.56 7.36
N TYR A 362 -10.26 -11.67 6.41
CA TYR A 362 -9.54 -11.95 5.17
C TYR A 362 -8.17 -11.27 5.15
N PRO A 363 -7.23 -11.72 4.29
CA PRO A 363 -5.96 -11.04 4.09
C PRO A 363 -6.19 -9.70 3.39
N ILE A 364 -6.19 -8.62 4.14
CA ILE A 364 -6.51 -7.28 3.66
C ILE A 364 -5.50 -6.24 4.15
N ILE A 365 -5.59 -5.05 3.56
CA ILE A 365 -5.00 -3.79 3.99
C ILE A 365 -6.11 -2.74 3.96
N TRP A 366 -6.14 -1.85 4.96
CA TRP A 366 -7.08 -0.73 4.98
C TRP A 366 -6.47 0.51 4.33
N ASN A 367 -7.07 0.96 3.24
CA ASN A 367 -6.86 2.29 2.70
C ASN A 367 -8.10 3.13 3.03
N THR A 368 -8.02 3.95 4.06
CA THR A 368 -9.22 4.63 4.60
C THR A 368 -9.81 5.66 3.65
N CYS A 369 -9.02 6.20 2.74
CA CYS A 369 -9.50 7.13 1.72
C CYS A 369 -8.51 7.23 0.56
N GLY A 370 -9.02 7.37 -0.65
CA GLY A 370 -8.25 7.74 -1.84
C GLY A 370 -8.16 9.25 -2.03
N GLU A 371 -7.04 9.73 -2.54
CA GLU A 371 -6.71 11.14 -2.74
C GLU A 371 -7.07 12.06 -1.56
N ALA A 372 -6.87 11.52 -0.36
CA ALA A 372 -7.18 12.21 0.89
C ALA A 372 -6.45 13.55 0.97
N ARG A 373 -7.21 14.62 1.13
CA ARG A 373 -6.65 15.96 1.38
C ARG A 373 -6.06 15.99 2.77
N MET A 374 -4.85 16.52 2.83
CA MET A 374 -4.19 16.83 4.08
C MET A 374 -5.04 17.90 4.82
N ASN A 375 -5.17 17.78 6.11
CA ASN A 375 -6.06 18.59 6.95
C ASN A 375 -7.55 18.19 6.94
N SER A 376 -7.89 17.00 6.45
CA SER A 376 -9.18 16.43 6.78
C SER A 376 -9.05 15.66 8.10
N PRO A 377 -9.37 16.24 9.26
CA PRO A 377 -9.36 15.52 10.55
C PRO A 377 -10.34 14.35 10.57
N TYR A 378 -11.21 14.37 9.69
CA TYR A 378 -12.30 13.52 9.32
C TYR A 378 -11.82 12.09 8.97
N TRP A 379 -10.90 11.97 7.98
CA TRP A 379 -10.37 10.66 7.59
C TRP A 379 -9.46 10.05 8.65
N ALA A 380 -8.71 10.89 9.37
CA ALA A 380 -7.92 10.45 10.50
C ALA A 380 -8.79 9.85 11.62
N GLU A 381 -9.97 10.44 11.89
CA GLU A 381 -10.90 9.88 12.86
C GLU A 381 -11.49 8.53 12.42
N VAL A 382 -11.82 8.39 11.15
CA VAL A 382 -12.30 7.11 10.58
C VAL A 382 -11.20 6.06 10.65
N ALA A 383 -9.97 6.43 10.30
CA ALA A 383 -8.81 5.54 10.35
C ALA A 383 -8.51 5.06 11.78
N ARG A 384 -8.46 5.96 12.77
CA ARG A 384 -8.31 5.59 14.19
C ARG A 384 -9.43 4.66 14.67
N TYR A 385 -10.64 4.87 14.16
CA TYR A 385 -11.76 4.00 14.53
C TYR A 385 -11.61 2.61 13.93
N ILE A 386 -11.22 2.47 12.64
CA ILE A 386 -10.94 1.20 11.99
C ILE A 386 -9.85 0.46 12.76
N ASP A 387 -8.74 1.12 13.01
CA ASP A 387 -7.61 0.57 13.74
C ASP A 387 -8.01 0.03 15.15
N LYS A 388 -8.84 0.80 15.86
CA LYS A 388 -9.34 0.42 17.18
C LYS A 388 -10.22 -0.84 17.17
N ILE A 389 -11.03 -1.04 16.12
CA ILE A 389 -12.02 -2.11 16.08
C ILE A 389 -11.59 -3.32 15.24
N ASP A 390 -10.51 -3.22 14.49
CA ASP A 390 -9.99 -4.34 13.69
C ASP A 390 -9.28 -5.37 14.62
N PRO A 391 -9.86 -6.57 14.79
CA PRO A 391 -9.32 -7.57 15.69
C PRO A 391 -7.98 -8.16 15.23
N TYR A 392 -7.61 -7.95 13.98
CA TYR A 392 -6.37 -8.46 13.38
C TYR A 392 -5.30 -7.39 13.22
N GLN A 393 -5.65 -6.11 13.47
CA GLN A 393 -4.71 -5.00 13.31
C GLN A 393 -4.00 -5.05 11.94
N HIS A 394 -4.79 -5.07 10.87
CA HIS A 394 -4.24 -4.97 9.53
C HIS A 394 -3.58 -3.62 9.32
N PRO A 395 -2.51 -3.55 8.53
CA PRO A 395 -1.91 -2.26 8.21
C PRO A 395 -2.94 -1.30 7.62
N THR A 396 -2.92 -0.07 8.15
CA THR A 396 -3.85 1.00 7.78
C THR A 396 -3.07 2.18 7.20
N THR A 397 -3.61 2.77 6.14
CA THR A 397 -3.02 3.92 5.45
C THR A 397 -4.10 4.85 4.89
N LEU A 398 -3.64 5.95 4.31
CA LEU A 398 -4.39 6.80 3.39
C LEU A 398 -3.64 6.84 2.05
N HIS A 399 -4.38 6.82 0.97
CA HIS A 399 -3.85 7.14 -0.35
C HIS A 399 -3.94 8.66 -0.53
N SER A 400 -2.83 9.35 -0.36
CA SER A 400 -2.79 10.80 -0.56
C SER A 400 -2.93 11.17 -2.04
N GLY A 401 -3.42 12.38 -2.34
CA GLY A 401 -3.25 12.94 -3.67
C GLY A 401 -1.77 13.23 -3.99
N VAL A 402 -1.50 13.66 -5.23
CA VAL A 402 -0.13 13.93 -5.70
C VAL A 402 0.55 14.95 -4.80
N GLU A 403 1.72 14.60 -4.26
CA GLU A 403 2.49 15.47 -3.37
C GLU A 403 3.05 16.68 -4.15
N THR A 404 2.33 17.79 -4.10
CA THR A 404 2.75 19.05 -4.71
C THR A 404 2.58 20.20 -3.74
N THR A 405 3.34 21.27 -3.95
CA THR A 405 3.19 22.53 -3.18
C THR A 405 1.87 23.22 -3.46
N ASP A 406 1.29 22.99 -4.63
CA ASP A 406 0.10 23.71 -5.10
C ASP A 406 -1.20 23.14 -4.54
N PHE A 407 -1.24 21.85 -4.24
CA PHE A 407 -2.43 21.17 -3.72
C PHE A 407 -2.38 20.90 -2.21
N GLY A 408 -1.24 21.13 -1.56
CA GLY A 408 -1.10 20.96 -0.11
C GLY A 408 -1.10 19.51 0.37
N TYR A 409 -0.96 18.52 -0.54
CA TYR A 409 -0.84 17.13 -0.16
C TYR A 409 0.54 16.84 0.43
N LYS A 410 0.56 16.21 1.60
CA LYS A 410 1.76 15.72 2.27
C LYS A 410 1.53 14.29 2.68
N SER A 411 2.08 13.37 1.93
CA SER A 411 1.83 11.94 2.12
C SER A 411 2.24 11.41 3.49
N ASP A 412 3.04 12.14 4.27
CA ASP A 412 3.49 11.73 5.60
C ASP A 412 2.98 12.64 6.75
N GLU A 413 1.89 13.40 6.55
CA GLU A 413 1.36 14.32 7.57
C GLU A 413 0.93 13.59 8.84
N TYR A 414 0.39 12.39 8.72
CA TYR A 414 -0.04 11.59 9.86
C TYR A 414 1.08 10.76 10.47
N ARG A 415 2.34 11.08 10.13
CA ARG A 415 3.52 10.42 10.74
C ARG A 415 3.52 10.62 12.25
N GLY A 416 3.53 9.51 12.98
CA GLY A 416 3.47 9.50 14.44
C GLY A 416 2.08 9.17 15.01
N GLU A 417 1.06 9.09 14.17
CA GLU A 417 -0.22 8.52 14.54
C GLU A 417 -0.13 6.99 14.60
N ASP A 418 -0.69 6.38 15.62
CA ASP A 418 -0.59 4.93 15.86
C ASP A 418 -1.26 4.10 14.76
N TRP A 419 -2.31 4.63 14.15
CA TRP A 419 -3.05 3.99 13.06
C TRP A 419 -2.35 4.07 11.71
N PHE A 420 -1.41 5.02 11.52
CA PHE A 420 -0.78 5.27 10.22
C PHE A 420 0.47 4.41 10.03
N ASP A 421 0.28 3.22 9.49
CA ASP A 421 1.31 2.18 9.42
C ASP A 421 2.33 2.39 8.31
N PHE A 422 1.92 2.98 7.20
CA PHE A 422 2.80 3.25 6.06
C PHE A 422 2.27 4.39 5.20
N VAL A 423 3.18 5.00 4.47
CA VAL A 423 2.86 6.04 3.49
C VAL A 423 2.54 5.40 2.15
N MET A 424 1.39 5.69 1.59
CA MET A 424 1.02 5.34 0.23
C MET A 424 1.12 6.57 -0.65
N LEU A 425 2.20 6.64 -1.43
CA LEU A 425 2.46 7.77 -2.33
C LEU A 425 1.60 7.67 -3.58
N GLN A 426 1.12 8.83 -4.04
CA GLN A 426 0.72 9.04 -5.42
C GLN A 426 1.73 9.99 -6.05
N THR A 427 2.57 9.49 -6.94
CA THR A 427 3.47 10.35 -7.71
C THR A 427 2.83 10.87 -8.99
N GLY A 428 1.66 10.33 -9.33
CA GLY A 428 0.79 10.78 -10.41
C GLY A 428 1.32 10.46 -11.81
N HIS A 429 0.67 11.04 -12.80
CA HIS A 429 0.88 10.66 -14.20
C HIS A 429 1.82 11.60 -14.96
N VAL A 430 2.57 12.45 -14.25
CA VAL A 430 3.54 13.38 -14.81
C VAL A 430 4.96 12.89 -14.51
N LYS A 431 5.69 12.51 -15.55
CA LYS A 431 7.01 11.88 -15.46
C LYS A 431 8.03 12.65 -14.61
N SER A 432 8.20 13.95 -14.85
CA SER A 432 9.18 14.77 -14.12
C SER A 432 8.85 14.82 -12.63
N LEU A 433 7.59 15.05 -12.31
CA LEU A 433 7.10 15.12 -10.94
C LEU A 433 7.32 13.82 -10.17
N THR A 434 7.07 12.67 -10.82
CA THR A 434 7.33 11.35 -10.22
C THR A 434 8.78 11.20 -9.77
N PHE A 435 9.74 11.54 -10.63
CA PHE A 435 11.15 11.41 -10.27
C PHE A 435 11.58 12.38 -9.17
N ASP A 436 11.05 13.59 -9.16
CA ASP A 436 11.35 14.59 -8.13
C ASP A 436 10.83 14.14 -6.76
N ILE A 437 9.58 13.65 -6.70
CA ILE A 437 8.99 13.09 -5.48
C ILE A 437 9.80 11.89 -4.99
N LEU A 438 10.06 10.90 -5.85
CA LEU A 438 10.82 9.70 -5.47
C LEU A 438 12.24 10.04 -4.99
N ASN A 439 12.89 11.00 -5.61
CA ASN A 439 14.23 11.45 -5.18
C ASN A 439 14.16 12.15 -3.81
N SER A 440 13.14 12.95 -3.55
CA SER A 440 12.88 13.54 -2.24
C SER A 440 12.71 12.44 -1.18
N TRP A 441 11.88 11.44 -1.43
CA TRP A 441 11.66 10.32 -0.51
C TRP A 441 12.92 9.46 -0.30
N LYS A 442 13.72 9.23 -1.33
CA LYS A 442 15.04 8.58 -1.21
C LYS A 442 15.94 9.34 -0.22
N ASN A 443 15.94 10.67 -0.28
CA ASN A 443 16.72 11.50 0.64
C ASN A 443 16.14 11.46 2.07
N LYS A 444 14.82 11.43 2.22
CA LYS A 444 14.15 11.25 3.51
C LYS A 444 14.40 9.87 4.11
N TYR A 445 14.57 8.84 3.29
CA TYR A 445 14.73 7.44 3.72
C TYR A 445 15.86 7.25 4.75
N ASN A 446 16.99 7.91 4.55
CA ASN A 446 18.16 7.78 5.42
C ASN A 446 18.13 8.71 6.63
N ARG A 447 17.24 9.70 6.67
CA ARG A 447 17.18 10.71 7.73
C ARG A 447 16.25 10.36 8.88
N THR A 448 15.14 9.71 8.60
CA THR A 448 14.12 9.39 9.60
C THR A 448 13.51 8.02 9.31
N ALA A 449 14.00 7.04 10.01
CA ALA A 449 13.61 5.64 9.79
C ALA A 449 12.41 5.26 10.63
N THR A 450 11.23 5.79 10.38
CA THR A 450 10.11 5.44 11.25
C THR A 450 8.88 4.94 10.55
N LEU A 451 8.81 5.06 9.21
CA LEU A 451 7.62 4.70 8.48
C LEU A 451 7.99 4.17 7.08
N PRO A 452 7.54 2.98 6.69
CA PRO A 452 7.75 2.48 5.34
C PRO A 452 6.89 3.29 4.35
N PHE A 453 7.36 3.39 3.10
CA PHE A 453 6.56 4.00 2.05
C PHE A 453 6.42 3.08 0.83
N LEU A 454 5.28 3.19 0.17
CA LEU A 454 4.88 2.49 -1.02
C LEU A 454 4.62 3.50 -2.15
N GLU A 455 5.07 3.21 -3.35
CA GLU A 455 4.54 3.86 -4.54
C GLU A 455 3.20 3.22 -4.92
N GLY A 456 2.12 3.90 -4.57
CA GLY A 456 0.75 3.41 -4.70
C GLY A 456 0.07 3.80 -6.00
N GLU A 457 0.52 4.91 -6.63
CA GLU A 457 -0.01 5.38 -7.90
C GLU A 457 0.99 6.24 -8.66
N ALA A 458 1.70 5.61 -9.59
CA ALA A 458 2.58 6.27 -10.55
C ALA A 458 1.91 6.36 -11.93
N CYS A 459 2.68 6.67 -12.96
CA CYS A 459 2.20 6.69 -14.34
C CYS A 459 1.64 5.32 -14.75
N TYR A 460 0.35 5.24 -15.01
CA TYR A 460 -0.31 4.04 -15.52
C TYR A 460 0.07 3.75 -16.97
N GLU A 461 0.16 2.48 -17.34
CA GLU A 461 0.39 2.08 -18.71
C GLU A 461 -0.79 2.51 -19.61
N GLY A 462 -0.49 3.22 -20.70
CA GLY A 462 -1.51 3.68 -21.65
C GLY A 462 -2.21 4.98 -21.32
N ILE A 463 -2.06 5.52 -20.10
CA ILE A 463 -2.68 6.78 -19.70
C ILE A 463 -1.86 7.99 -20.22
N ALA A 464 -2.53 9.09 -20.55
CA ALA A 464 -1.92 10.38 -20.85
C ALA A 464 -0.67 10.30 -21.80
N LYS A 465 -0.67 9.38 -22.75
CA LYS A 465 0.44 9.14 -23.68
C LYS A 465 1.75 8.70 -23.00
N VAL A 466 1.65 8.08 -21.84
CA VAL A 466 2.81 7.51 -21.13
C VAL A 466 3.50 6.47 -22.02
N PRO A 467 4.81 6.63 -22.33
CA PRO A 467 5.54 5.63 -23.11
C PRO A 467 5.55 4.27 -22.39
N LYS A 468 5.42 3.18 -23.15
CA LYS A 468 5.35 1.80 -22.60
C LYS A 468 6.47 1.48 -21.61
N ASN A 469 7.70 1.92 -21.90
CA ASN A 469 8.86 1.65 -21.02
C ASN A 469 8.89 2.50 -19.76
N LEU A 470 8.09 3.54 -19.67
CA LEU A 470 8.08 4.44 -18.51
C LEU A 470 7.50 3.77 -17.26
N THR A 471 6.40 3.02 -17.39
CA THR A 471 5.79 2.32 -16.25
C THR A 471 6.77 1.35 -15.60
N ARG A 472 7.53 0.56 -16.39
CA ARG A 472 8.59 -0.30 -15.86
C ARG A 472 9.70 0.52 -15.19
N LYS A 473 10.16 1.61 -15.83
CA LYS A 473 11.15 2.51 -15.24
C LYS A 473 10.69 3.06 -13.89
N MET A 474 9.43 3.47 -13.78
CA MET A 474 8.85 3.96 -12.51
C MET A 474 8.90 2.89 -11.42
N ALA A 475 8.48 1.66 -11.74
CA ALA A 475 8.45 0.56 -10.78
C ALA A 475 9.85 0.26 -10.21
N TYR A 476 10.86 0.13 -11.05
CA TYR A 476 12.24 -0.09 -10.58
C TYR A 476 12.75 1.12 -9.79
N THR A 477 12.55 2.34 -10.31
CA THR A 477 13.02 3.57 -9.65
C THR A 477 12.40 3.72 -8.26
N SER A 478 11.10 3.46 -8.11
CA SER A 478 10.40 3.57 -6.83
C SER A 478 11.04 2.65 -5.78
N ILE A 479 11.23 1.38 -6.10
CA ILE A 479 11.82 0.43 -5.17
C ILE A 479 13.29 0.76 -4.91
N MET A 480 14.04 1.17 -5.93
CA MET A 480 15.43 1.59 -5.76
C MET A 480 15.58 2.85 -4.91
N CYS A 481 14.58 3.73 -4.88
CA CYS A 481 14.51 4.89 -3.99
C CYS A 481 14.10 4.55 -2.55
N GLY A 482 13.70 3.30 -2.27
CA GLY A 482 13.38 2.84 -0.93
C GLY A 482 11.93 2.46 -0.70
N SER A 483 11.05 2.58 -1.70
CA SER A 483 9.72 1.99 -1.62
C SER A 483 9.82 0.50 -1.34
N PHE A 484 8.94 -0.03 -0.48
CA PHE A 484 8.90 -1.46 -0.18
C PHE A 484 8.16 -2.29 -1.24
N GLY A 485 7.57 -1.63 -2.24
CA GLY A 485 6.84 -2.26 -3.32
C GLY A 485 6.40 -1.25 -4.38
N TYR A 486 5.49 -1.69 -5.22
CA TYR A 486 4.94 -0.92 -6.32
C TYR A 486 3.50 -1.34 -6.61
N SER A 487 2.62 -0.37 -6.83
CA SER A 487 1.28 -0.60 -7.37
C SER A 487 1.26 -0.22 -8.84
N TYR A 488 1.11 -1.21 -9.68
CA TYR A 488 0.95 -1.04 -11.12
C TYR A 488 -0.48 -0.61 -11.45
N GLY A 489 -0.66 0.12 -12.53
CA GLY A 489 -1.95 0.44 -13.09
C GLY A 489 -1.87 0.55 -14.61
N ALA A 490 -2.98 0.34 -15.28
CA ALA A 490 -3.10 0.45 -16.73
C ALA A 490 -4.47 0.99 -17.14
N GLU A 491 -4.49 1.79 -18.20
CA GLU A 491 -5.72 2.16 -18.89
C GLU A 491 -6.47 0.91 -19.33
N GLY A 492 -7.77 0.87 -19.05
CA GLY A 492 -8.62 -0.30 -19.30
C GLY A 492 -8.71 -1.28 -18.13
N ILE A 493 -7.76 -1.22 -17.18
CA ILE A 493 -7.77 -2.04 -15.95
C ILE A 493 -8.31 -1.21 -14.78
N TRP A 494 -7.66 -0.08 -14.45
CA TRP A 494 -8.04 0.74 -13.29
C TRP A 494 -9.49 1.25 -13.38
N ASN A 495 -9.96 1.53 -14.59
CA ASN A 495 -11.30 2.04 -14.92
C ASN A 495 -12.23 0.99 -15.52
N ALA A 496 -11.76 -0.25 -15.63
CA ALA A 496 -12.55 -1.41 -16.07
C ALA A 496 -13.30 -1.18 -17.39
N ILE A 497 -12.57 -0.85 -18.45
CA ILE A 497 -13.14 -0.56 -19.78
C ILE A 497 -13.65 -1.85 -20.41
N TRP A 498 -14.95 -1.91 -20.66
CA TRP A 498 -15.59 -3.10 -21.23
C TRP A 498 -15.19 -3.36 -22.69
N ASP A 499 -15.36 -2.35 -23.56
CA ASP A 499 -15.02 -2.43 -24.99
C ASP A 499 -14.61 -1.07 -25.55
N GLU A 500 -14.40 -0.98 -26.86
CA GLU A 500 -13.97 0.22 -27.57
C GLU A 500 -15.03 1.35 -27.60
N ASN A 501 -16.28 1.06 -27.24
CA ASN A 501 -17.38 2.03 -27.19
C ASN A 501 -17.62 2.55 -25.78
N ASP A 502 -16.86 2.07 -24.80
CA ASP A 502 -16.98 2.52 -23.40
C ASP A 502 -16.69 4.03 -23.31
N THR A 503 -17.51 4.73 -22.56
CA THR A 503 -17.44 6.20 -22.43
C THR A 503 -16.67 6.65 -21.20
N PHE A 504 -16.28 5.72 -20.34
CA PHE A 504 -15.51 6.05 -19.13
C PHE A 504 -14.05 6.35 -19.46
N GLN A 505 -13.81 7.59 -19.86
CA GLN A 505 -12.50 8.09 -20.28
C GLN A 505 -12.08 9.24 -19.40
N LEU A 506 -10.89 9.18 -18.85
CA LEU A 506 -10.23 10.32 -18.22
C LEU A 506 -9.02 10.75 -19.06
N TRP A 507 -8.73 12.05 -19.00
CA TRP A 507 -7.55 12.68 -19.63
C TRP A 507 -7.44 12.46 -21.15
N GLY A 508 -8.55 12.23 -21.85
CA GLY A 508 -8.59 12.09 -23.30
C GLY A 508 -7.88 10.84 -23.82
N ALA A 509 -7.68 9.84 -22.97
CA ALA A 509 -7.21 8.53 -23.39
C ALA A 509 -8.25 7.86 -24.30
N LYS A 510 -7.79 7.08 -25.29
CA LYS A 510 -8.72 6.21 -26.03
C LYS A 510 -9.03 5.00 -25.13
N PRO A 511 -10.29 4.52 -25.12
CA PRO A 511 -10.62 3.33 -24.36
C PRO A 511 -9.77 2.14 -24.81
N VAL A 512 -9.12 1.50 -23.88
CA VAL A 512 -8.42 0.24 -24.09
C VAL A 512 -9.24 -0.85 -23.41
N PRO A 513 -9.92 -1.73 -24.16
CA PRO A 513 -10.70 -2.79 -23.54
C PRO A 513 -9.86 -3.63 -22.56
N TRP A 514 -10.44 -4.00 -21.44
CA TRP A 514 -9.78 -4.76 -20.38
C TRP A 514 -9.05 -6.02 -20.87
N TYR A 515 -9.65 -6.73 -21.84
CA TYR A 515 -9.10 -7.97 -22.40
C TYR A 515 -7.85 -7.74 -23.27
N LYS A 516 -7.61 -6.49 -23.72
CA LYS A 516 -6.36 -6.06 -24.35
C LYS A 516 -5.39 -5.51 -23.31
N ALA A 517 -5.89 -4.74 -22.36
CA ALA A 517 -5.10 -4.13 -21.31
C ALA A 517 -4.48 -5.16 -20.36
N ILE A 518 -5.18 -6.25 -20.05
CA ILE A 518 -4.69 -7.31 -19.16
C ILE A 518 -3.45 -8.04 -19.75
N ASP A 519 -3.32 -8.06 -21.06
CA ASP A 519 -2.16 -8.58 -21.80
C ASP A 519 -1.06 -7.52 -22.00
N GLY A 520 -1.18 -6.35 -21.37
CA GLY A 520 -0.23 -5.25 -21.46
C GLY A 520 1.19 -5.70 -21.13
N GLU A 521 2.15 -5.22 -21.92
CA GLU A 521 3.54 -5.66 -21.86
C GLU A 521 4.17 -5.38 -20.50
N ASN A 522 3.98 -4.16 -19.94
CA ASN A 522 4.57 -3.81 -18.67
C ASN A 522 3.91 -4.57 -17.51
N GLY A 523 2.58 -4.73 -17.56
CA GLY A 523 1.87 -5.56 -16.58
C GLY A 523 2.42 -6.97 -16.51
N ALA A 524 2.67 -7.59 -17.69
CA ALA A 524 3.28 -8.91 -17.78
C ALA A 524 4.74 -8.93 -17.31
N GLN A 525 5.49 -7.82 -17.49
CA GLN A 525 6.90 -7.71 -17.09
C GLN A 525 7.09 -7.50 -15.59
N MET A 526 6.06 -7.08 -14.85
CA MET A 526 6.12 -6.93 -13.39
C MET A 526 6.49 -8.24 -12.67
N LYS A 527 6.20 -9.40 -13.24
CA LYS A 527 6.68 -10.68 -12.71
C LYS A 527 8.21 -10.74 -12.60
N TYR A 528 8.92 -10.14 -13.56
CA TYR A 528 10.39 -10.10 -13.55
C TYR A 528 10.92 -9.13 -12.51
N LEU A 529 10.23 -8.00 -12.29
CA LEU A 529 10.52 -7.11 -11.17
C LEU A 529 10.53 -7.90 -9.86
N LYS A 530 9.44 -8.59 -9.54
CA LYS A 530 9.35 -9.40 -8.33
C LYS A 530 10.43 -10.47 -8.29
N GLN A 531 10.62 -11.25 -9.36
CA GLN A 531 11.62 -12.30 -9.43
C GLN A 531 13.04 -11.77 -9.18
N ILE A 532 13.39 -10.63 -9.74
CA ILE A 532 14.72 -10.02 -9.58
C ILE A 532 14.93 -9.58 -8.12
N PHE A 533 14.00 -8.82 -7.57
CA PHE A 533 14.12 -8.38 -6.18
C PHE A 533 14.11 -9.54 -5.18
N THR A 534 13.22 -10.50 -5.35
CA THR A 534 13.11 -11.66 -4.43
C THR A 534 14.20 -12.72 -4.65
N SER A 535 15.08 -12.55 -5.63
CA SER A 535 16.26 -13.40 -5.81
C SER A 535 17.42 -13.09 -4.83
N VAL A 536 17.30 -12.00 -4.10
CA VAL A 536 18.21 -11.51 -3.08
C VAL A 536 17.42 -11.15 -1.81
N PRO A 537 18.07 -10.97 -0.64
CA PRO A 537 17.37 -10.53 0.58
C PRO A 537 16.96 -9.04 0.44
N TRP A 538 15.98 -8.78 -0.40
CA TRP A 538 15.55 -7.44 -0.84
C TRP A 538 15.14 -6.53 0.33
N TRP A 539 14.60 -7.10 1.41
CA TRP A 539 14.20 -6.37 2.62
C TRP A 539 15.39 -5.78 3.41
N GLU A 540 16.60 -6.31 3.19
CA GLU A 540 17.82 -5.76 3.75
C GLU A 540 18.45 -4.66 2.89
N LEU A 541 18.07 -4.57 1.61
CA LEU A 541 18.65 -3.62 0.68
C LEU A 541 18.12 -2.20 0.91
N LYS A 542 19.02 -1.28 1.20
CA LYS A 542 18.73 0.16 1.40
C LYS A 542 19.33 0.98 0.26
N PRO A 543 18.74 2.13 -0.11
CA PRO A 543 19.38 3.07 -1.03
C PRO A 543 20.76 3.48 -0.50
N TYR A 544 21.80 3.25 -1.27
CA TYR A 544 23.19 3.44 -0.82
C TYR A 544 24.13 3.95 -1.91
N ASN A 545 23.68 4.95 -2.66
CA ASN A 545 24.46 5.51 -3.78
C ASN A 545 25.84 6.06 -3.37
N SER A 546 26.09 6.32 -2.08
CA SER A 546 27.38 6.84 -1.58
C SER A 546 28.54 5.84 -1.64
N ILE A 547 28.28 4.57 -1.96
CA ILE A 547 29.35 3.56 -2.14
C ILE A 547 29.79 3.41 -3.58
N ILE A 548 29.22 4.15 -4.53
CA ILE A 548 29.63 4.12 -5.94
C ILE A 548 30.03 5.50 -6.41
N SER A 549 31.18 5.58 -7.06
CA SER A 549 31.67 6.76 -7.77
C SER A 549 31.58 6.52 -9.27
N TRP A 550 30.82 7.34 -9.96
CA TRP A 550 30.63 7.22 -11.42
C TRP A 550 31.76 7.91 -12.17
N TYR A 551 32.23 7.30 -13.26
CA TYR A 551 33.27 7.90 -14.11
C TYR A 551 32.81 9.23 -14.73
N LYS A 552 31.56 9.33 -15.16
CA LYS A 552 30.87 10.59 -15.41
C LYS A 552 29.74 10.73 -14.41
N GLN A 553 29.64 11.89 -13.78
CA GLN A 553 28.58 12.17 -12.82
C GLN A 553 27.23 12.15 -13.56
N PRO A 554 26.36 11.25 -13.20
CA PRO A 554 24.97 11.35 -13.62
C PRO A 554 24.38 12.65 -13.08
N GLY A 555 23.38 13.17 -13.69
CA GLY A 555 22.73 14.43 -13.29
C GLY A 555 21.28 14.49 -13.73
N THR A 556 20.69 13.33 -14.03
CA THR A 556 19.35 13.26 -14.62
C THR A 556 18.46 12.28 -13.88
N ALA A 557 17.14 12.35 -14.16
CA ALA A 557 16.17 11.38 -13.69
C ALA A 557 16.39 9.95 -14.24
N SER A 558 17.38 9.76 -15.12
CA SER A 558 17.76 8.46 -15.69
C SER A 558 19.11 7.96 -15.17
N ASP A 559 19.58 8.51 -14.06
CA ASP A 559 20.80 8.07 -13.41
C ASP A 559 20.65 6.67 -12.80
N PRO A 560 21.71 5.87 -12.83
CA PRO A 560 21.70 4.58 -12.15
C PRO A 560 21.49 4.72 -10.64
N LEU A 561 20.73 3.79 -10.07
CA LEU A 561 20.40 3.74 -8.65
C LEU A 561 20.96 2.47 -8.02
N LEU A 562 21.56 2.60 -6.83
CA LEU A 562 22.15 1.50 -6.11
C LEU A 562 21.47 1.25 -4.77
N LYS A 563 21.17 -0.01 -4.49
CA LYS A 563 20.79 -0.52 -3.15
C LYS A 563 21.81 -1.55 -2.70
N SER A 564 22.06 -1.59 -1.40
CA SER A 564 22.95 -2.58 -0.77
C SER A 564 22.45 -2.89 0.63
N ASN A 565 22.73 -4.10 1.10
CA ASN A 565 22.65 -4.40 2.52
C ASN A 565 23.89 -3.82 3.27
N SER A 566 23.84 -3.85 4.60
CA SER A 566 24.83 -3.17 5.45
C SER A 566 26.25 -3.71 5.29
N ASP A 567 26.40 -4.99 5.04
CA ASP A 567 27.69 -5.70 4.91
C ASP A 567 28.20 -5.82 3.46
N ARG A 568 27.44 -5.32 2.48
CA ARG A 568 27.74 -5.32 1.02
C ARG A 568 27.86 -6.74 0.44
N THR A 569 27.22 -7.70 1.07
CA THR A 569 27.14 -9.07 0.52
C THR A 569 26.12 -9.21 -0.59
N SER A 570 25.18 -8.27 -0.68
CA SER A 570 24.21 -8.17 -1.78
C SER A 570 24.07 -6.71 -2.21
N ILE A 571 24.33 -6.45 -3.49
CA ILE A 571 24.22 -5.12 -4.11
C ILE A 571 23.41 -5.26 -5.39
N MET A 572 22.51 -4.32 -5.59
CA MET A 572 21.70 -4.20 -6.80
C MET A 572 21.88 -2.79 -7.38
N ILE A 573 22.15 -2.73 -8.68
CA ILE A 573 22.19 -1.46 -9.40
C ILE A 573 21.18 -1.55 -10.55
N TYR A 574 20.25 -0.61 -10.59
CA TYR A 574 19.35 -0.42 -11.71
C TYR A 574 19.88 0.66 -12.63
N TYR A 575 20.01 0.36 -13.89
CA TYR A 575 20.39 1.26 -14.98
C TYR A 575 19.14 1.58 -15.78
N PRO A 576 18.51 2.76 -15.55
CA PRO A 576 17.25 3.11 -16.21
C PRO A 576 17.44 3.29 -17.71
N ILE A 577 16.38 3.00 -18.48
CA ILE A 577 16.34 3.33 -19.90
C ILE A 577 16.58 4.82 -20.14
N GLN A 578 17.42 5.12 -21.13
CA GLN A 578 17.72 6.48 -21.52
C GLN A 578 16.75 6.95 -22.60
N GLU A 579 16.27 8.17 -22.51
CA GLU A 579 15.36 8.76 -23.52
C GLU A 579 16.09 9.12 -24.81
N LYS A 580 17.38 9.42 -24.68
CA LYS A 580 18.27 9.68 -25.80
C LYS A 580 19.54 8.88 -25.59
N PRO A 581 20.16 8.36 -26.67
CA PRO A 581 21.46 7.72 -26.56
C PRO A 581 22.45 8.65 -25.85
N ILE A 582 23.13 8.12 -24.84
CA ILE A 582 24.22 8.81 -24.16
C ILE A 582 25.56 8.46 -24.82
N SER A 583 26.48 9.41 -24.82
CA SER A 583 27.80 9.27 -25.47
C SER A 583 28.83 8.52 -24.61
N TYR A 584 28.41 7.96 -23.46
CA TYR A 584 29.30 7.27 -22.53
C TYR A 584 28.55 6.13 -21.83
N ASP A 585 29.30 5.16 -21.37
CA ASP A 585 28.76 4.06 -20.58
C ASP A 585 28.70 4.45 -19.09
N PHE A 586 27.66 4.00 -18.42
CA PHE A 586 27.55 4.11 -16.96
C PHE A 586 28.51 3.11 -16.30
N ILE A 587 29.74 3.49 -16.15
CA ILE A 587 30.77 2.74 -15.42
C ILE A 587 31.05 3.46 -14.11
N GLY A 588 31.04 2.72 -13.01
CA GLY A 588 31.35 3.26 -11.70
C GLY A 588 32.33 2.37 -10.95
N THR A 589 32.93 2.92 -9.88
CA THR A 589 33.73 2.19 -8.93
C THR A 589 32.96 2.03 -7.64
N ILE A 590 32.60 0.82 -7.29
CA ILE A 590 32.00 0.47 -6.00
C ILE A 590 33.11 0.39 -4.97
N SER A 591 32.89 0.99 -3.81
CA SER A 591 33.82 0.98 -2.68
C SER A 591 33.27 0.20 -1.48
N ARG A 592 34.09 -0.04 -0.49
CA ARG A 592 33.75 -0.70 0.79
C ARG A 592 33.28 -2.16 0.64
N LEU A 593 33.67 -2.82 -0.43
CA LEU A 593 33.55 -4.29 -0.51
C LEU A 593 34.60 -4.94 0.40
N ASN A 594 34.35 -6.17 0.82
CA ASN A 594 35.33 -6.92 1.61
C ASN A 594 36.42 -7.48 0.70
N PRO A 595 37.68 -7.04 0.79
CA PRO A 595 38.76 -7.52 -0.10
C PRO A 595 39.14 -8.99 0.13
N LYS A 596 38.71 -9.58 1.24
CA LYS A 596 38.95 -11.03 1.53
C LYS A 596 37.89 -11.92 0.88
N HIS A 597 36.76 -11.34 0.45
CA HIS A 597 35.64 -12.08 -0.12
C HIS A 597 35.74 -12.15 -1.65
N THR A 598 34.99 -13.08 -2.22
CA THR A 598 34.84 -13.30 -3.65
C THR A 598 33.39 -13.09 -4.03
N TYR A 599 33.17 -12.33 -5.08
CA TYR A 599 31.84 -11.94 -5.55
C TYR A 599 31.55 -12.47 -6.94
N ASP A 600 30.26 -12.65 -7.24
CA ASP A 600 29.75 -12.83 -8.59
C ASP A 600 28.89 -11.63 -8.98
N ALA A 601 28.98 -11.17 -10.21
CA ALA A 601 28.11 -10.16 -10.78
C ALA A 601 27.38 -10.70 -12.01
N LYS A 602 26.06 -10.39 -12.08
CA LYS A 602 25.19 -10.82 -13.18
C LYS A 602 24.39 -9.63 -13.69
N TRP A 603 24.34 -9.47 -15.00
CA TRP A 603 23.34 -8.65 -15.66
C TRP A 603 22.03 -9.41 -15.71
N VAL A 604 20.94 -8.73 -15.38
CA VAL A 604 19.58 -9.23 -15.52
C VAL A 604 18.81 -8.29 -16.43
N ASN A 605 18.16 -8.83 -17.45
CA ASN A 605 17.29 -8.10 -18.35
C ASN A 605 15.89 -7.97 -17.68
N PRO A 606 15.41 -6.76 -17.33
CA PRO A 606 14.14 -6.59 -16.67
C PRO A 606 12.91 -6.85 -17.57
N ARG A 607 13.11 -7.00 -18.88
CA ARG A 607 12.04 -7.25 -19.87
C ARG A 607 11.67 -8.72 -19.98
N ASP A 608 12.64 -9.62 -19.75
CA ASP A 608 12.44 -11.09 -19.92
C ASP A 608 13.05 -11.93 -18.79
N GLY A 609 13.68 -11.30 -17.79
CA GLY A 609 14.30 -11.96 -16.65
C GLY A 609 15.58 -12.76 -16.96
N LYS A 610 16.08 -12.73 -18.21
CA LYS A 610 17.29 -13.45 -18.59
C LYS A 610 18.52 -12.85 -17.94
N THR A 611 19.46 -13.71 -17.61
CA THR A 611 20.70 -13.34 -16.94
C THR A 611 21.92 -13.65 -17.80
N THR A 612 22.92 -12.77 -17.74
CA THR A 612 24.25 -13.00 -18.30
C THR A 612 25.31 -12.70 -17.26
N THR A 613 26.44 -13.38 -17.31
CA THR A 613 27.55 -13.14 -16.38
C THR A 613 28.19 -11.79 -16.72
N ALA A 614 28.21 -10.89 -15.73
CA ALA A 614 28.94 -9.62 -15.82
C ALA A 614 30.40 -9.77 -15.32
N ALA A 615 30.60 -10.48 -14.22
CA ALA A 615 31.91 -10.89 -13.72
C ALA A 615 31.75 -12.13 -12.83
N ALA A 616 32.65 -13.11 -12.99
CA ALA A 616 32.62 -14.31 -12.18
C ALA A 616 33.83 -14.35 -11.24
N LYS A 617 33.59 -14.72 -10.00
CA LYS A 617 34.65 -14.96 -8.96
C LYS A 617 35.62 -13.77 -8.87
N PHE A 618 35.14 -12.54 -8.98
CA PHE A 618 36.01 -11.39 -8.83
C PHE A 618 36.30 -11.08 -7.35
N LYS A 619 37.45 -10.48 -7.11
CA LYS A 619 37.83 -9.92 -5.80
C LYS A 619 37.98 -8.40 -5.94
N PRO A 620 37.54 -7.62 -4.95
CA PRO A 620 37.90 -6.20 -4.87
C PRO A 620 39.42 -6.03 -4.73
N ASN A 621 39.93 -4.83 -5.02
CA ASN A 621 41.32 -4.48 -4.69
C ASN A 621 41.51 -4.40 -3.16
N SER A 622 42.74 -4.09 -2.70
CA SER A 622 43.09 -3.97 -1.28
C SER A 622 42.25 -2.92 -0.55
N ASP A 623 41.76 -1.91 -1.25
CA ASP A 623 40.96 -0.80 -0.72
C ASP A 623 39.45 -1.11 -0.70
N GLY A 624 39.09 -2.31 -1.10
CA GLY A 624 37.70 -2.76 -1.19
C GLY A 624 36.94 -2.18 -2.37
N GLU A 625 37.65 -1.89 -3.46
CA GLU A 625 37.05 -1.29 -4.65
C GLU A 625 36.93 -2.27 -5.81
N TRP A 626 35.88 -2.09 -6.58
CA TRP A 626 35.66 -2.82 -7.82
C TRP A 626 34.99 -1.94 -8.87
N LYS A 627 35.55 -1.96 -10.09
CA LYS A 627 35.02 -1.22 -11.23
C LYS A 627 33.93 -2.03 -11.93
N THR A 628 32.70 -1.47 -12.05
CA THR A 628 31.60 -2.13 -12.74
C THR A 628 31.87 -2.25 -14.22
N PRO A 629 31.43 -3.34 -14.88
CA PRO A 629 31.40 -3.37 -16.34
C PRO A 629 30.33 -2.43 -16.88
N ALA A 630 30.46 -2.02 -18.14
CA ALA A 630 29.40 -1.29 -18.84
C ALA A 630 28.13 -2.13 -18.94
N PRO A 631 26.93 -1.52 -18.88
CA PRO A 631 25.70 -2.25 -19.16
C PRO A 631 25.69 -2.80 -20.60
N PRO A 632 25.00 -3.93 -20.84
CA PRO A 632 24.96 -4.56 -22.16
C PRO A 632 24.40 -3.64 -23.28
N SER A 633 23.65 -2.62 -22.90
CA SER A 633 23.12 -1.59 -23.79
C SER A 633 22.96 -0.28 -23.02
N ASN A 634 23.16 0.85 -23.65
CA ASN A 634 22.89 2.19 -23.14
C ASN A 634 21.54 2.76 -23.60
N THR A 635 20.77 2.00 -24.36
CA THR A 635 19.43 2.37 -24.85
C THR A 635 18.31 1.60 -24.14
N GLU A 636 18.68 0.58 -23.36
CA GLU A 636 17.75 -0.29 -22.64
C GLU A 636 18.07 -0.30 -21.15
N ASP A 637 17.08 -0.61 -20.32
CA ASP A 637 17.28 -0.77 -18.89
C ASP A 637 17.89 -2.13 -18.54
N TRP A 638 18.71 -2.13 -17.47
CA TRP A 638 19.41 -3.31 -16.95
C TRP A 638 19.50 -3.30 -15.44
N VAL A 639 19.58 -4.48 -14.86
CA VAL A 639 19.90 -4.66 -13.44
C VAL A 639 21.21 -5.39 -13.31
N LEU A 640 22.14 -4.84 -12.53
CA LEU A 640 23.37 -5.54 -12.11
C LEU A 640 23.17 -6.06 -10.69
N LEU A 641 23.23 -7.38 -10.53
CA LEU A 641 23.22 -8.04 -9.23
C LEU A 641 24.62 -8.47 -8.87
N ILE A 642 25.10 -8.08 -7.70
CA ILE A 642 26.41 -8.44 -7.17
C ILE A 642 26.18 -9.16 -5.85
N ASN A 643 26.66 -10.39 -5.74
CA ASN A 643 26.48 -11.21 -4.55
C ASN A 643 27.83 -11.79 -4.11
N ASP A 644 28.06 -11.73 -2.80
CA ASP A 644 29.15 -12.40 -2.14
C ASP A 644 28.94 -13.94 -2.20
N ARG A 645 29.97 -14.66 -2.56
CA ARG A 645 29.90 -16.12 -2.68
C ARG A 645 29.91 -16.85 -1.32
N VAL A 646 30.35 -16.17 -0.27
CA VAL A 646 30.35 -16.73 1.10
C VAL A 646 28.93 -16.73 1.67
N ARG A 647 28.05 -15.84 1.20
CA ARG A 647 26.66 -15.82 1.64
C ARG A 647 25.85 -16.93 0.98
N PRO A 648 25.09 -17.72 1.74
CA PRO A 648 24.29 -18.80 1.17
C PRO A 648 23.25 -18.25 0.19
N ASN A 649 23.07 -18.95 -0.91
CA ASN A 649 21.99 -18.70 -1.84
C ASN A 649 20.65 -18.85 -1.10
N MET A 650 19.79 -17.86 -1.18
CA MET A 650 18.47 -17.84 -0.53
C MET A 650 17.60 -19.08 -0.82
N LYS A 651 17.81 -19.75 -1.96
CA LYS A 651 17.12 -21.03 -2.27
C LYS A 651 17.43 -22.14 -1.27
N ASN A 652 18.55 -22.06 -0.55
CA ASN A 652 19.00 -23.03 0.45
C ASN A 652 18.95 -22.50 1.89
N ALA A 653 18.60 -21.23 2.09
CA ALA A 653 18.35 -20.71 3.42
C ALA A 653 17.04 -21.31 3.92
N LYS A 654 17.10 -22.28 4.83
CA LYS A 654 15.96 -22.56 5.70
C LYS A 654 15.69 -21.25 6.43
N ILE A 655 14.52 -20.66 6.18
CA ILE A 655 13.98 -19.65 7.07
C ILE A 655 13.79 -20.41 8.39
N ILE A 656 14.76 -20.27 9.28
CA ILE A 656 14.61 -20.75 10.65
C ILE A 656 13.60 -19.80 11.24
N ALA A 657 12.37 -20.27 11.38
CA ALA A 657 11.40 -19.64 12.24
C ALA A 657 12.03 -19.62 13.63
N ALA A 658 12.63 -18.51 13.98
CA ALA A 658 13.24 -18.37 15.27
C ALA A 658 12.14 -18.34 16.30
N SER A 659 12.31 -19.11 17.34
CA SER A 659 11.49 -19.15 18.52
C SER A 659 11.30 -17.73 19.07
N TYR A 660 10.05 -17.39 19.34
CA TYR A 660 9.66 -16.14 19.99
C TYR A 660 10.12 -16.19 21.45
N GLU A 661 11.24 -15.59 21.75
CA GLU A 661 11.58 -15.23 23.12
C GLU A 661 11.58 -13.71 23.25
N ASN A 662 10.76 -13.20 24.15
CA ASN A 662 10.71 -11.82 24.61
C ASN A 662 10.32 -10.73 23.61
N GLY A 663 9.35 -10.99 22.72
CA GLY A 663 8.73 -9.91 21.91
C GLY A 663 9.60 -9.26 20.85
N SER A 664 10.80 -9.79 20.59
CA SER A 664 11.65 -9.39 19.47
C SER A 664 11.68 -10.49 18.42
N TYR A 665 11.39 -10.12 17.16
CA TYR A 665 11.67 -11.01 16.04
C TYR A 665 13.19 -11.15 15.91
N PRO A 666 13.71 -12.36 15.81
CA PRO A 666 15.10 -12.50 15.43
C PRO A 666 15.22 -11.97 13.99
N TYR A 667 16.03 -10.95 13.83
CA TYR A 667 16.67 -10.74 12.56
C TYR A 667 17.36 -12.05 12.18
N VAL A 668 17.32 -12.39 10.91
CA VAL A 668 18.32 -13.32 10.38
C VAL A 668 19.64 -12.55 10.46
N THR A 669 20.22 -12.51 11.67
CA THR A 669 21.63 -12.19 11.85
C THR A 669 22.39 -13.31 11.18
N GLY A 670 23.46 -13.00 10.46
CA GLY A 670 24.23 -13.97 9.68
C GLY A 670 24.97 -15.05 10.48
N GLU A 671 24.44 -15.47 11.61
CA GLU A 671 24.95 -16.51 12.51
C GLU A 671 24.12 -17.80 12.51
N ALA A 672 23.22 -18.01 11.55
CA ALA A 672 22.71 -19.34 11.33
C ALA A 672 23.87 -20.20 10.84
N GLU A 673 24.28 -21.19 11.64
CA GLU A 673 25.21 -22.21 11.23
C GLU A 673 24.75 -22.85 9.93
N LEU A 674 25.50 -22.58 8.89
CA LEU A 674 25.22 -23.08 7.56
C LEU A 674 25.85 -24.48 7.43
N PRO A 675 25.16 -25.45 6.84
CA PRO A 675 25.80 -26.71 6.54
C PRO A 675 26.97 -26.45 5.62
N GLU A 676 28.14 -26.98 6.01
CA GLU A 676 29.34 -27.06 5.17
C GLU A 676 28.96 -27.55 3.78
N ILE A 677 29.24 -26.78 2.76
CA ILE A 677 29.17 -27.24 1.38
C ILE A 677 30.37 -28.12 1.16
N LYS A 678 30.20 -29.42 1.37
CA LYS A 678 31.19 -30.42 0.90
C LYS A 678 31.06 -30.51 -0.61
N GLY A 679 32.07 -30.05 -1.29
CA GLY A 679 32.40 -30.40 -2.65
C GLY A 679 31.64 -29.64 -3.72
N ALA A 680 32.20 -28.54 -4.23
CA ALA A 680 32.15 -28.16 -5.62
C ALA A 680 33.53 -27.72 -6.10
#